data_914d0e2e773de4e3a3825e58b7353858
#
_entry.id   914d0e2e773de4e3a3825e58b7353858
#
_cell.length_a   1.000
_cell.length_b   1.000
_cell.length_c   1.000
_cell.angle_alpha   90.00
_cell.angle_beta   90.00
_cell.angle_gamma   90.00
#
_symmetry.space_group_name_H-M   'P 1'
#
loop_
_entity.id
_entity.type
_entity.pdbx_description
1 polymer ?
#
loop_
_entity_poly.entity_id
_entity_poly.type
_entity_poly.pdbx_seq_one_letter_code
_entity_poly.pdbx_strand_id
1 'polypeptide(L)'
;MRIPELLAPVGSKEHLQVAINAGASAVYLSGKNYGARKFADNFTLDEIEEAINTAHMHNVKVYVTVNTIIKESELENVMNYLSKLYAMGADAVLVQDLGLIELINKHLPNLKIHASTQLTCENHLKLDYLEAKGIKRVVLPREMRKEEIKNLKTNMELEIFVHGALCYSYSGQCLMSSFKGGRSGNRGTCAQPCRQKYRIRGIKRPDYYLSPCDLSLYDHLKEIAELNIRSIKIEGRMRSKEYLAIVVSNYRKALNKLKSGKTTSSEEINLVFNRGFSEGQFINASKRSVRAGHVGLKIGRVISSSKNQLVIRLNDSITTIPERGDGLLIVKNDNDYGFEISQDPMVTTLNHFKKGKNKQVKDLTRKDKVLVVKKVWQNRDADFNLNESEAYLTKRNRLAKKVKEIENRGSSYVKSKLILTFSLKNKLPVLKARLTLANRKEITAEVTGNTPFEKPLKKSVSADTIKKQLQKLDKYPFEITQINVNYDGTLFIPISRINELRRNLLEKLEKETISSYKHKNKRIKLDNTVNSSNGTVDFSFYTNNLKHLEYLEGVKRVYLEIPPQDDSLSLKDENYNLNYMISFIKKAIEISYGKDYELIWKWPDITHDKLIKALNKVRGILNKMNCSIPIMNANFNGEYGPYSMNIANSSSINSLEDYRIVTVSPELRRQDYEDIITCTQNPDKIEMLVQGSVELMKTRYPILYGNENKRNYENYLIDSKNNRYPIHKSISGEELIIFDGIELSLLEEISHLKNLGYSNFSIDGRYKGDDYHKMVDIYKQALNGNINKKELEKYSPKNTIANY
;
A
#
# COMPACT_ATOMS: atom_id res chain seq x y z
N MET A 1 -3.45 -14.19 -23.27
CA MET A 1 -3.51 -13.11 -22.25
C MET A 1 -4.29 -13.63 -21.04
N ARG A 2 -3.69 -13.63 -19.87
CA ARG A 2 -4.32 -14.06 -18.61
C ARG A 2 -4.96 -12.84 -17.95
N ILE A 3 -6.23 -12.94 -17.54
CA ILE A 3 -6.89 -11.86 -16.82
C ILE A 3 -6.42 -11.85 -15.38
N PRO A 4 -5.90 -10.72 -14.86
CA PRO A 4 -5.43 -10.64 -13.47
C PRO A 4 -6.58 -10.77 -12.47
N GLU A 5 -6.26 -11.25 -11.27
CA GLU A 5 -7.14 -11.26 -10.11
C GLU A 5 -7.47 -9.82 -9.72
N LEU A 6 -8.74 -9.49 -9.52
CA LEU A 6 -9.18 -8.17 -9.04
C LEU A 6 -9.28 -8.22 -7.52
N LEU A 7 -8.35 -7.56 -6.83
CA LEU A 7 -8.24 -7.52 -5.38
C LEU A 7 -8.85 -6.22 -4.83
N ALA A 8 -9.96 -6.37 -4.10
CA ALA A 8 -10.72 -5.25 -3.57
C ALA A 8 -10.44 -5.00 -2.07
N PRO A 9 -10.42 -3.71 -1.63
CA PRO A 9 -10.26 -3.36 -0.22
C PRO A 9 -11.58 -3.56 0.55
N VAL A 10 -11.49 -4.14 1.75
CA VAL A 10 -12.63 -4.33 2.63
C VAL A 10 -12.30 -3.78 4.02
N GLY A 11 -13.02 -2.74 4.46
CA GLY A 11 -12.83 -2.07 5.73
C GLY A 11 -13.87 -2.45 6.80
N SER A 12 -15.04 -3.01 6.39
CA SER A 12 -16.13 -3.42 7.26
C SER A 12 -16.93 -4.57 6.63
N LYS A 13 -17.86 -5.18 7.38
CA LYS A 13 -18.76 -6.22 6.86
C LYS A 13 -19.58 -5.76 5.65
N GLU A 14 -20.09 -4.54 5.69
CA GLU A 14 -20.86 -3.97 4.56
C GLU A 14 -20.02 -3.88 3.29
N HIS A 15 -18.75 -3.50 3.43
CA HIS A 15 -17.81 -3.47 2.30
C HIS A 15 -17.58 -4.84 1.69
N LEU A 16 -17.59 -5.92 2.48
CA LEU A 16 -17.39 -7.27 1.97
C LEU A 16 -18.48 -7.65 0.97
N GLN A 17 -19.75 -7.48 1.34
CA GLN A 17 -20.86 -7.83 0.45
C GLN A 17 -20.86 -6.98 -0.82
N VAL A 18 -20.57 -5.69 -0.69
CA VAL A 18 -20.44 -4.78 -1.84
C VAL A 18 -19.29 -5.20 -2.77
N ALA A 19 -18.13 -5.58 -2.22
CA ALA A 19 -16.99 -6.04 -3.02
C ALA A 19 -17.32 -7.32 -3.82
N ILE A 20 -17.98 -8.29 -3.17
CA ILE A 20 -18.44 -9.53 -3.81
C ILE A 20 -19.41 -9.22 -4.95
N ASN A 21 -20.45 -8.44 -4.68
CA ASN A 21 -21.48 -8.08 -5.65
C ASN A 21 -20.94 -7.22 -6.82
N ALA A 22 -19.93 -6.39 -6.56
CA ALA A 22 -19.23 -5.61 -7.57
C ALA A 22 -18.29 -6.45 -8.46
N GLY A 23 -18.01 -7.71 -8.06
CA GLY A 23 -17.24 -8.68 -8.85
C GLY A 23 -15.77 -8.79 -8.50
N ALA A 24 -15.39 -8.56 -7.25
CA ALA A 24 -14.04 -8.87 -6.77
C ALA A 24 -13.71 -10.36 -6.94
N SER A 25 -12.46 -10.68 -7.25
CA SER A 25 -11.94 -12.07 -7.27
C SER A 25 -11.33 -12.46 -5.93
N ALA A 26 -10.82 -11.44 -5.23
CA ALA A 26 -10.27 -11.55 -3.89
C ALA A 26 -10.53 -10.25 -3.14
N VAL A 27 -10.51 -10.33 -1.82
CA VAL A 27 -10.61 -9.18 -0.93
C VAL A 27 -9.44 -9.17 0.05
N TYR A 28 -9.02 -7.97 0.47
CA TYR A 28 -8.08 -7.85 1.57
C TYR A 28 -8.68 -7.01 2.69
N LEU A 29 -8.53 -7.53 3.90
CA LEU A 29 -9.03 -6.94 5.12
C LEU A 29 -7.98 -6.98 6.23
N SER A 30 -8.26 -6.41 7.38
CA SER A 30 -7.38 -6.39 8.54
C SER A 30 -8.16 -6.68 9.82
N GLY A 31 -7.51 -7.36 10.72
CA GLY A 31 -7.91 -7.32 12.12
C GLY A 31 -7.63 -5.95 12.76
N LYS A 32 -8.09 -5.76 13.99
CA LYS A 32 -7.88 -4.52 14.78
C LYS A 32 -6.40 -4.24 15.07
N ASN A 33 -5.57 -5.29 15.08
CA ASN A 33 -4.13 -5.21 15.33
C ASN A 33 -3.32 -5.55 14.06
N TYR A 34 -2.04 -5.15 14.03
CA TYR A 34 -1.02 -5.51 13.04
C TYR A 34 -1.29 -5.09 11.59
N GLY A 35 -2.27 -4.22 11.35
CA GLY A 35 -2.59 -3.73 10.01
C GLY A 35 -2.16 -2.27 9.77
N ALA A 36 -1.65 -1.96 8.58
CA ALA A 36 -1.16 -0.62 8.20
C ALA A 36 -2.26 0.46 8.06
N ARG A 37 -3.51 0.18 8.42
CA ARG A 37 -4.64 1.14 8.46
C ARG A 37 -5.39 0.98 9.78
N LYS A 38 -4.75 1.37 10.89
CA LYS A 38 -5.29 1.20 12.25
C LYS A 38 -6.61 1.95 12.47
N PHE A 39 -6.83 3.06 11.78
CA PHE A 39 -8.03 3.89 11.91
C PHE A 39 -9.19 3.49 10.99
N ALA A 40 -9.10 2.41 10.22
CA ALA A 40 -10.26 1.77 9.62
C ALA A 40 -11.07 1.05 10.70
N ASP A 41 -12.34 0.71 10.44
CA ASP A 41 -13.18 -0.02 11.40
C ASP A 41 -12.55 -1.35 11.79
N ASN A 42 -11.91 -2.02 10.81
CA ASN A 42 -11.22 -3.30 10.97
C ASN A 42 -12.11 -4.38 11.63
N PHE A 43 -11.67 -5.62 11.62
CA PHE A 43 -12.46 -6.77 12.01
C PHE A 43 -12.01 -7.35 13.35
N THR A 44 -12.93 -7.84 14.16
CA THR A 44 -12.65 -8.79 15.23
C THR A 44 -12.29 -10.15 14.63
N LEU A 45 -11.79 -11.10 15.43
CA LEU A 45 -11.48 -12.44 14.95
C LEU A 45 -12.74 -13.18 14.45
N ASP A 46 -13.85 -13.06 15.17
CA ASP A 46 -15.12 -13.67 14.78
C ASP A 46 -15.67 -13.08 13.48
N GLU A 47 -15.54 -11.75 13.31
CA GLU A 47 -15.91 -11.08 12.07
C GLU A 47 -15.01 -11.47 10.89
N ILE A 48 -13.72 -11.75 11.14
CA ILE A 48 -12.80 -12.28 10.11
C ILE A 48 -13.26 -13.68 9.69
N GLU A 49 -13.61 -14.55 10.64
CA GLU A 49 -14.09 -15.90 10.34
C GLU A 49 -15.39 -15.85 9.52
N GLU A 50 -16.34 -15.02 9.91
CA GLU A 50 -17.58 -14.80 9.17
C GLU A 50 -17.31 -14.26 7.75
N ALA A 51 -16.37 -13.31 7.62
CA ALA A 51 -15.97 -12.74 6.33
C ALA A 51 -15.31 -13.78 5.42
N ILE A 52 -14.45 -14.65 5.95
CA ILE A 52 -13.82 -15.75 5.23
C ILE A 52 -14.89 -16.73 4.74
N ASN A 53 -15.78 -17.17 5.64
CA ASN A 53 -16.85 -18.12 5.31
C ASN A 53 -17.76 -17.56 4.20
N THR A 54 -18.19 -16.30 4.34
CA THR A 54 -19.02 -15.62 3.34
C THR A 54 -18.29 -15.51 1.99
N ALA A 55 -17.06 -15.08 1.98
CA ALA A 55 -16.28 -14.90 0.75
C ALA A 55 -16.04 -16.24 0.04
N HIS A 56 -15.70 -17.31 0.76
CA HIS A 56 -15.47 -18.64 0.20
C HIS A 56 -16.74 -19.23 -0.43
N MET A 57 -17.90 -19.04 0.19
CA MET A 57 -19.18 -19.42 -0.42
C MET A 57 -19.40 -18.76 -1.79
N HIS A 58 -18.84 -17.57 -1.98
CA HIS A 58 -18.89 -16.81 -3.24
C HIS A 58 -17.66 -17.01 -4.15
N ASN A 59 -16.78 -17.96 -3.87
CA ASN A 59 -15.50 -18.18 -4.56
C ASN A 59 -14.59 -16.93 -4.58
N VAL A 60 -14.65 -16.12 -3.56
CA VAL A 60 -13.80 -14.94 -3.36
C VAL A 60 -12.75 -15.26 -2.30
N LYS A 61 -11.48 -15.05 -2.60
CA LYS A 61 -10.39 -15.28 -1.67
C LYS A 61 -10.28 -14.14 -0.64
N VAL A 62 -9.77 -14.48 0.53
CA VAL A 62 -9.55 -13.50 1.61
C VAL A 62 -8.08 -13.45 2.00
N TYR A 63 -7.49 -12.25 1.87
CA TYR A 63 -6.13 -11.97 2.30
C TYR A 63 -6.14 -11.07 3.52
N VAL A 64 -5.52 -11.50 4.62
CA VAL A 64 -5.50 -10.72 5.86
C VAL A 64 -4.19 -9.95 5.98
N THR A 65 -4.27 -8.64 6.22
CA THR A 65 -3.07 -7.80 6.36
C THR A 65 -2.51 -7.88 7.77
N VAL A 66 -1.25 -8.31 7.88
CA VAL A 66 -0.40 -8.30 9.08
C VAL A 66 0.89 -7.59 8.68
N ASN A 67 0.74 -6.38 8.18
CA ASN A 67 1.76 -5.66 7.41
C ASN A 67 2.25 -4.39 8.12
N THR A 68 2.44 -4.50 9.40
CA THR A 68 3.18 -3.52 10.21
C THR A 68 4.53 -4.10 10.62
N ILE A 69 5.46 -3.26 11.03
CA ILE A 69 6.64 -3.66 11.79
C ILE A 69 6.15 -4.28 13.10
N ILE A 70 6.72 -5.40 13.51
CA ILE A 70 6.37 -6.14 14.73
C ILE A 70 7.46 -5.90 15.78
N LYS A 71 7.06 -5.51 16.97
CA LYS A 71 7.97 -5.34 18.11
C LYS A 71 8.29 -6.68 18.75
N GLU A 72 9.39 -6.77 19.46
CA GLU A 72 9.79 -7.98 20.17
C GLU A 72 8.67 -8.52 21.05
N SER A 73 8.12 -7.69 21.92
CA SER A 73 7.03 -8.04 22.84
C SER A 73 5.71 -8.47 22.18
N GLU A 74 5.57 -8.27 20.88
CA GLU A 74 4.39 -8.64 20.09
C GLU A 74 4.53 -10.00 19.35
N LEU A 75 5.75 -10.54 19.22
CA LEU A 75 6.05 -11.70 18.37
C LEU A 75 5.18 -12.93 18.70
N GLU A 76 5.10 -13.34 19.94
CA GLU A 76 4.30 -14.50 20.32
C GLU A 76 2.81 -14.27 20.10
N ASN A 77 2.33 -13.08 20.40
CA ASN A 77 0.93 -12.72 20.22
C ASN A 77 0.53 -12.70 18.75
N VAL A 78 1.38 -12.15 17.86
CA VAL A 78 1.10 -12.12 16.42
C VAL A 78 1.17 -13.52 15.82
N MET A 79 2.07 -14.40 16.29
CA MET A 79 2.14 -15.78 15.83
C MET A 79 0.89 -16.57 16.20
N ASN A 80 0.39 -16.39 17.43
CA ASN A 80 -0.88 -16.99 17.86
C ASN A 80 -2.09 -16.43 17.10
N TYR A 81 -2.07 -15.13 16.76
CA TYR A 81 -3.06 -14.52 15.88
C TYR A 81 -3.03 -15.14 14.47
N LEU A 82 -1.85 -15.31 13.89
CA LEU A 82 -1.66 -15.95 12.58
C LEU A 82 -2.13 -17.42 12.56
N SER A 83 -1.87 -18.15 13.63
CA SER A 83 -2.37 -19.53 13.78
C SER A 83 -3.91 -19.60 13.74
N LYS A 84 -4.59 -18.64 14.39
CA LYS A 84 -6.05 -18.51 14.32
C LYS A 84 -6.53 -18.18 12.91
N LEU A 85 -5.89 -17.21 12.22
CA LEU A 85 -6.23 -16.88 10.83
C LEU A 85 -6.07 -18.08 9.90
N TYR A 86 -5.00 -18.84 10.07
CA TYR A 86 -4.78 -20.08 9.33
C TYR A 86 -5.89 -21.11 9.61
N ALA A 87 -6.24 -21.30 10.87
CA ALA A 87 -7.30 -22.22 11.27
C ALA A 87 -8.68 -21.84 10.69
N MET A 88 -8.97 -20.55 10.58
CA MET A 88 -10.19 -20.01 9.96
C MET A 88 -10.22 -20.19 8.45
N GLY A 89 -9.08 -20.47 7.80
CA GLY A 89 -8.97 -20.69 6.36
C GLY A 89 -8.61 -19.44 5.57
N ALA A 90 -7.90 -18.46 6.14
CA ALA A 90 -7.38 -17.34 5.37
C ALA A 90 -6.50 -17.83 4.20
N ASP A 91 -6.74 -17.33 2.99
CA ASP A 91 -6.04 -17.79 1.79
C ASP A 91 -4.57 -17.35 1.75
N ALA A 92 -4.24 -16.21 2.35
CA ALA A 92 -2.89 -15.72 2.57
C ALA A 92 -2.87 -14.60 3.60
N VAL A 93 -1.67 -14.28 4.10
CA VAL A 93 -1.40 -13.09 4.91
C VAL A 93 -0.43 -12.17 4.19
N LEU A 94 -0.64 -10.84 4.30
CA LEU A 94 0.29 -9.85 3.78
C LEU A 94 1.23 -9.44 4.90
N VAL A 95 2.54 -9.61 4.71
CA VAL A 95 3.56 -9.39 5.74
C VAL A 95 4.62 -8.39 5.26
N GLN A 96 5.11 -7.55 6.19
CA GLN A 96 6.23 -6.63 5.98
C GLN A 96 7.47 -7.07 6.75
N ASP A 97 7.30 -7.61 7.94
CA ASP A 97 8.37 -7.90 8.90
C ASP A 97 9.12 -9.17 8.51
N LEU A 98 10.46 -9.08 8.39
CA LEU A 98 11.31 -10.20 7.97
C LEU A 98 11.34 -11.33 9.00
N GLY A 99 11.37 -10.99 10.29
CA GLY A 99 11.35 -11.97 11.36
C GLY A 99 10.02 -12.72 11.41
N LEU A 100 8.92 -12.01 11.14
CA LEU A 100 7.62 -12.64 11.04
C LEU A 100 7.52 -13.61 9.86
N ILE A 101 8.15 -13.31 8.71
CA ILE A 101 8.25 -14.23 7.56
C ILE A 101 8.96 -15.51 8.00
N GLU A 102 10.07 -15.39 8.70
CA GLU A 102 10.85 -16.54 9.19
C GLU A 102 10.04 -17.39 10.17
N LEU A 103 9.39 -16.76 11.14
CA LEU A 103 8.55 -17.45 12.13
C LEU A 103 7.34 -18.17 11.50
N ILE A 104 6.71 -17.54 10.48
CA ILE A 104 5.62 -18.20 9.75
C ILE A 104 6.13 -19.45 9.03
N ASN A 105 7.26 -19.36 8.35
CA ASN A 105 7.85 -20.50 7.65
C ASN A 105 8.19 -21.65 8.61
N LYS A 106 8.70 -21.34 9.79
CA LYS A 106 9.05 -22.31 10.81
C LYS A 106 7.82 -22.98 11.46
N HIS A 107 6.81 -22.21 11.82
CA HIS A 107 5.69 -22.68 12.65
C HIS A 107 4.40 -22.96 11.89
N LEU A 108 4.16 -22.27 10.76
CA LEU A 108 2.96 -22.33 9.94
C LEU A 108 3.29 -22.47 8.44
N PRO A 109 4.08 -23.47 8.01
CA PRO A 109 4.67 -23.56 6.67
C PRO A 109 3.64 -23.64 5.54
N ASN A 110 2.40 -23.97 5.83
CA ASN A 110 1.32 -24.02 4.84
C ASN A 110 0.53 -22.72 4.72
N LEU A 111 0.74 -21.75 5.61
CA LEU A 111 0.14 -20.42 5.51
C LEU A 111 0.86 -19.62 4.42
N LYS A 112 0.14 -19.27 3.36
CA LYS A 112 0.74 -18.50 2.25
C LYS A 112 1.07 -17.08 2.66
N ILE A 113 2.25 -16.64 2.31
CA ILE A 113 2.73 -15.28 2.56
C ILE A 113 2.73 -14.49 1.26
N HIS A 114 2.15 -13.30 1.30
CA HIS A 114 2.31 -12.26 0.29
C HIS A 114 3.17 -11.14 0.87
N ALA A 115 4.29 -10.81 0.22
CA ALA A 115 5.13 -9.70 0.64
C ALA A 115 4.40 -8.37 0.43
N SER A 116 4.30 -7.59 1.50
CA SER A 116 3.65 -6.27 1.44
C SER A 116 4.46 -5.28 0.63
N THR A 117 3.80 -4.31 -0.01
CA THR A 117 4.47 -3.16 -0.67
C THR A 117 5.39 -2.39 0.29
N GLN A 118 5.19 -2.51 1.61
CA GLN A 118 6.02 -1.88 2.63
C GLN A 118 7.40 -2.54 2.81
N LEU A 119 7.64 -3.72 2.23
CA LEU A 119 8.98 -4.31 2.10
C LEU A 119 9.82 -3.62 1.02
N THR A 120 9.22 -2.73 0.23
CA THR A 120 9.91 -1.96 -0.82
C THR A 120 10.72 -2.86 -1.75
N CYS A 121 10.05 -3.86 -2.34
CA CYS A 121 10.69 -4.83 -3.24
C CYS A 121 10.68 -4.30 -4.68
N GLU A 122 11.74 -3.60 -5.09
CA GLU A 122 11.84 -2.89 -6.36
C GLU A 122 12.89 -3.45 -7.33
N ASN A 123 13.59 -4.55 -6.96
CA ASN A 123 14.68 -5.10 -7.74
C ASN A 123 14.79 -6.62 -7.63
N HIS A 124 15.61 -7.24 -8.51
CA HIS A 124 15.79 -8.69 -8.54
C HIS A 124 16.43 -9.25 -7.27
N LEU A 125 17.36 -8.53 -6.59
CA LEU A 125 18.03 -9.04 -5.38
C LEU A 125 17.03 -9.29 -4.25
N LYS A 126 16.12 -8.33 -4.02
CA LYS A 126 15.05 -8.51 -3.05
C LYS A 126 14.05 -9.60 -3.46
N LEU A 127 13.75 -9.70 -4.77
CA LEU A 127 12.88 -10.78 -5.26
C LEU A 127 13.51 -12.14 -5.02
N ASP A 128 14.79 -12.33 -5.35
CA ASP A 128 15.51 -13.60 -5.18
C ASP A 128 15.53 -14.02 -3.70
N TYR A 129 15.80 -13.07 -2.79
CA TYR A 129 15.74 -13.32 -1.35
C TYR A 129 14.36 -13.77 -0.89
N LEU A 130 13.31 -13.06 -1.30
CA LEU A 130 11.94 -13.38 -0.92
C LEU A 130 11.46 -14.71 -1.53
N GLU A 131 11.89 -15.02 -2.76
CA GLU A 131 11.60 -16.28 -3.42
C GLU A 131 12.26 -17.46 -2.67
N ALA A 132 13.52 -17.30 -2.26
CA ALA A 132 14.25 -18.27 -1.43
C ALA A 132 13.57 -18.50 -0.07
N LYS A 133 12.96 -17.45 0.51
CA LYS A 133 12.12 -17.54 1.73
C LYS A 133 10.71 -18.10 1.47
N GLY A 134 10.42 -18.62 0.28
CA GLY A 134 9.14 -19.30 -0.05
C GLY A 134 7.93 -18.39 -0.21
N ILE A 135 8.13 -17.09 -0.37
CA ILE A 135 7.06 -16.11 -0.62
C ILE A 135 6.33 -16.45 -1.92
N LYS A 136 5.00 -16.40 -1.91
CA LYS A 136 4.17 -16.76 -3.08
C LYS A 136 3.82 -15.59 -3.97
N ARG A 137 3.72 -14.38 -3.40
CA ARG A 137 3.34 -13.17 -4.12
C ARG A 137 4.06 -11.96 -3.54
N VAL A 138 4.44 -11.02 -4.41
CA VAL A 138 5.01 -9.73 -4.03
C VAL A 138 4.12 -8.60 -4.51
N VAL A 139 3.77 -7.69 -3.61
CA VAL A 139 3.09 -6.43 -3.94
C VAL A 139 4.16 -5.39 -4.25
N LEU A 140 4.34 -5.09 -5.52
CA LEU A 140 5.38 -4.16 -5.98
C LEU A 140 5.15 -2.72 -5.48
N PRO A 141 6.21 -1.94 -5.28
CA PRO A 141 6.11 -0.51 -5.01
C PRO A 141 5.34 0.24 -6.11
N ARG A 142 4.58 1.27 -5.72
CA ARG A 142 3.82 2.12 -6.65
C ARG A 142 4.72 3.07 -7.45
N GLU A 143 5.96 3.15 -7.07
CA GLU A 143 7.02 3.97 -7.64
C GLU A 143 7.74 3.29 -8.81
N MET A 144 7.45 2.01 -9.06
CA MET A 144 8.04 1.28 -10.19
C MET A 144 7.41 1.68 -11.53
N ARG A 145 8.27 1.86 -12.53
CA ARG A 145 7.87 2.11 -13.91
C ARG A 145 7.48 0.80 -14.61
N LYS A 146 6.63 0.91 -15.63
CA LYS A 146 6.20 -0.22 -16.46
C LYS A 146 7.38 -1.02 -17.01
N GLU A 147 8.42 -0.34 -17.51
CA GLU A 147 9.61 -0.97 -18.08
C GLU A 147 10.43 -1.71 -17.02
N GLU A 148 10.52 -1.21 -15.81
CA GLU A 148 11.18 -1.91 -14.70
C GLU A 148 10.41 -3.20 -14.36
N ILE A 149 9.09 -3.12 -14.23
CA ILE A 149 8.22 -4.28 -13.96
C ILE A 149 8.35 -5.34 -15.05
N LYS A 150 8.39 -4.91 -16.33
CA LYS A 150 8.56 -5.80 -17.48
C LYS A 150 9.86 -6.60 -17.44
N ASN A 151 10.91 -6.01 -16.87
CA ASN A 151 12.23 -6.61 -16.80
C ASN A 151 12.44 -7.52 -15.58
N LEU A 152 11.51 -7.53 -14.62
CA LEU A 152 11.58 -8.43 -13.47
C LEU A 152 11.43 -9.89 -13.92
N LYS A 153 12.33 -10.73 -13.43
CA LYS A 153 12.29 -12.18 -13.65
C LYS A 153 12.11 -12.87 -12.31
N THR A 154 11.00 -13.55 -12.10
CA THR A 154 10.70 -14.30 -10.88
C THR A 154 9.60 -15.33 -11.14
N ASN A 155 9.59 -16.42 -10.37
CA ASN A 155 8.51 -17.40 -10.36
C ASN A 155 7.37 -17.00 -9.40
N MET A 156 7.58 -15.98 -8.55
CA MET A 156 6.55 -15.45 -7.68
C MET A 156 5.44 -14.74 -8.46
N GLU A 157 4.25 -14.70 -7.90
CA GLU A 157 3.15 -13.90 -8.43
C GLU A 157 3.40 -12.41 -8.16
N LEU A 158 3.29 -11.56 -9.18
CA LEU A 158 3.40 -10.11 -9.03
C LEU A 158 2.01 -9.49 -8.88
N GLU A 159 1.90 -8.55 -7.93
CA GLU A 159 0.71 -7.73 -7.67
C GLU A 159 1.07 -6.26 -7.74
N ILE A 160 0.26 -5.46 -8.43
CA ILE A 160 0.43 -3.99 -8.51
C ILE A 160 -0.83 -3.27 -8.05
N PHE A 161 -0.66 -2.06 -7.48
CA PHE A 161 -1.77 -1.14 -7.29
C PHE A 161 -2.16 -0.51 -8.62
N VAL A 162 -3.48 -0.43 -8.89
CA VAL A 162 -4.01 0.17 -10.11
C VAL A 162 -4.93 1.36 -9.84
N HIS A 163 -5.37 1.56 -8.60
CA HIS A 163 -6.31 2.63 -8.28
C HIS A 163 -6.22 3.08 -6.83
N GLY A 164 -6.42 4.37 -6.60
CA GLY A 164 -6.57 4.99 -5.29
C GLY A 164 -5.35 5.75 -4.80
N ALA A 165 -5.30 6.03 -3.50
CA ALA A 165 -4.31 6.93 -2.92
C ALA A 165 -2.86 6.48 -3.12
N LEU A 166 -1.99 7.42 -3.51
CA LEU A 166 -0.55 7.25 -3.54
C LEU A 166 0.10 7.79 -2.26
N CYS A 167 1.13 7.09 -1.76
CA CYS A 167 2.09 7.68 -0.83
C CYS A 167 3.06 8.56 -1.61
N TYR A 168 3.61 9.59 -0.97
CA TYR A 168 4.66 10.42 -1.56
C TYR A 168 6.02 9.74 -1.45
N SER A 169 6.32 9.15 -0.30
CA SER A 169 7.50 8.31 -0.09
C SER A 169 7.25 6.88 -0.56
N TYR A 170 8.28 6.16 -0.92
CA TYR A 170 8.21 4.71 -1.02
C TYR A 170 7.54 4.12 0.21
N SER A 171 6.61 3.19 -0.01
CA SER A 171 5.89 2.54 1.10
C SER A 171 6.87 1.75 1.95
N GLY A 172 6.83 1.94 3.28
CA GLY A 172 7.81 1.38 4.21
C GLY A 172 9.01 2.28 4.49
N GLN A 173 9.25 3.32 3.66
CA GLN A 173 10.41 4.20 3.74
C GLN A 173 10.06 5.62 4.22
N CYS A 174 8.99 5.77 5.03
CA CYS A 174 8.55 7.07 5.54
C CYS A 174 8.52 7.08 7.07
N LEU A 175 9.42 7.84 7.67
CA LEU A 175 9.53 8.08 9.11
C LEU A 175 8.92 9.43 9.54
N MET A 176 8.53 10.30 8.61
CA MET A 176 8.12 11.69 8.88
C MET A 176 6.96 11.79 9.87
N SER A 177 5.97 10.89 9.78
CA SER A 177 4.83 10.92 10.70
C SER A 177 5.22 10.48 12.11
N SER A 178 6.19 9.59 12.25
CA SER A 178 6.75 9.13 13.52
C SER A 178 7.52 10.24 14.21
N PHE A 179 8.49 10.82 13.53
CA PHE A 179 9.38 11.86 14.08
C PHE A 179 8.63 13.18 14.34
N LYS A 180 7.65 13.53 13.52
CA LYS A 180 6.87 14.76 13.65
C LYS A 180 5.79 14.73 14.72
N GLY A 181 5.27 13.56 15.08
CA GLY A 181 4.13 13.45 15.98
C GLY A 181 3.93 12.09 16.64
N GLY A 182 4.94 11.27 16.73
CA GLY A 182 4.91 9.96 17.42
C GLY A 182 3.96 8.93 16.77
N ARG A 183 3.53 9.15 15.51
CA ARG A 183 2.55 8.31 14.81
C ARG A 183 3.20 7.58 13.65
N SER A 184 3.73 6.38 13.92
CA SER A 184 4.44 5.61 12.89
C SER A 184 3.54 5.18 11.73
N GLY A 185 3.95 5.52 10.50
CA GLY A 185 3.35 5.04 9.26
C GLY A 185 3.53 3.53 9.09
N ASN A 186 4.69 3.01 9.49
CA ASN A 186 5.03 1.59 9.44
C ASN A 186 4.28 0.74 10.48
N ARG A 187 3.63 1.40 11.45
CA ARG A 187 2.74 0.77 12.43
C ARG A 187 1.27 1.15 12.26
N GLY A 188 0.92 1.67 11.07
CA GLY A 188 -0.46 1.90 10.66
C GLY A 188 -1.13 3.15 11.22
N THR A 189 -0.38 4.06 11.87
CA THR A 189 -0.94 5.25 12.55
C THR A 189 -0.60 6.57 11.84
N CYS A 190 -0.17 6.54 10.58
CA CYS A 190 0.26 7.71 9.81
C CYS A 190 -0.71 8.90 9.90
N ALA A 191 -0.17 10.08 10.28
CA ALA A 191 -0.91 11.34 10.34
C ALA A 191 -1.02 12.06 8.97
N GLN A 192 -0.47 11.46 7.91
CA GLN A 192 -0.46 12.01 6.55
C GLN A 192 0.23 13.40 6.43
N PRO A 193 1.46 13.59 6.95
CA PRO A 193 2.15 14.87 6.85
C PRO A 193 2.36 15.31 5.40
N CYS A 194 2.49 14.38 4.45
CA CYS A 194 2.57 14.68 3.02
C CYS A 194 1.31 15.36 2.43
N ARG A 195 0.18 15.39 3.15
CA ARG A 195 -1.06 16.06 2.72
C ARG A 195 -1.22 17.45 3.31
N GLN A 196 -0.17 18.01 3.91
CA GLN A 196 -0.13 19.38 4.43
C GLN A 196 0.53 20.31 3.42
N LYS A 197 0.30 21.61 3.60
CA LYS A 197 0.99 22.66 2.82
C LYS A 197 2.38 22.91 3.40
N TYR A 198 3.37 23.05 2.52
CA TYR A 198 4.74 23.41 2.83
C TYR A 198 5.13 24.67 2.07
N ARG A 199 6.18 25.35 2.52
CA ARG A 199 6.84 26.44 1.80
C ARG A 199 8.18 25.92 1.27
N ILE A 200 8.60 26.47 0.13
CA ILE A 200 9.96 26.37 -0.39
C ILE A 200 10.48 27.80 -0.46
N ARG A 201 11.68 28.04 0.04
CA ARG A 201 12.27 29.39 -0.04
C ARG A 201 12.44 29.81 -1.51
N GLY A 202 12.04 31.04 -1.83
CA GLY A 202 11.97 31.51 -3.22
C GLY A 202 10.61 31.34 -3.89
N ILE A 203 9.69 30.56 -3.31
CA ILE A 203 8.30 30.46 -3.77
C ILE A 203 7.38 31.17 -2.76
N LYS A 204 6.61 32.15 -3.26
CA LYS A 204 5.82 33.06 -2.41
C LYS A 204 4.71 32.38 -1.60
N ARG A 205 4.13 31.29 -2.09
CA ARG A 205 2.94 30.68 -1.48
C ARG A 205 3.20 29.25 -1.00
N PRO A 206 2.68 28.87 0.18
CA PRO A 206 2.63 27.47 0.61
C PRO A 206 1.74 26.63 -0.32
N ASP A 207 2.16 25.40 -0.63
CA ASP A 207 1.37 24.50 -1.45
C ASP A 207 1.54 23.01 -1.01
N TYR A 208 0.77 22.13 -1.62
CA TYR A 208 0.75 20.68 -1.35
C TYR A 208 1.90 19.94 -2.07
N TYR A 209 3.15 20.41 -1.86
CA TYR A 209 4.34 19.88 -2.57
C TYR A 209 4.52 18.37 -2.47
N LEU A 210 4.13 17.79 -1.33
CA LEU A 210 4.28 16.35 -1.04
C LEU A 210 2.98 15.56 -1.28
N SER A 211 1.97 16.13 -1.95
CA SER A 211 0.67 15.50 -2.15
C SER A 211 0.46 15.07 -3.59
N PRO A 212 0.79 13.82 -3.97
CA PRO A 212 0.49 13.33 -5.32
C PRO A 212 -1.03 13.18 -5.54
N CYS A 213 -1.46 13.27 -6.80
CA CYS A 213 -2.77 12.82 -7.24
C CYS A 213 -2.98 11.33 -6.92
N ASP A 214 -4.22 10.88 -6.87
CA ASP A 214 -4.54 9.47 -6.72
C ASP A 214 -4.21 8.71 -8.02
N LEU A 215 -3.85 7.45 -7.90
CA LEU A 215 -3.53 6.57 -9.03
C LEU A 215 -4.80 6.15 -9.77
N SER A 216 -4.76 6.15 -11.10
CA SER A 216 -5.71 5.41 -11.94
C SER A 216 -4.99 4.84 -13.15
N LEU A 217 -4.87 3.52 -13.21
CA LEU A 217 -4.37 2.78 -14.36
C LEU A 217 -5.50 2.09 -15.13
N TYR A 218 -6.72 2.64 -15.04
CA TYR A 218 -7.90 2.07 -15.68
C TYR A 218 -7.74 1.91 -17.19
N ASP A 219 -7.15 2.89 -17.85
CA ASP A 219 -6.94 2.91 -19.30
C ASP A 219 -5.75 2.03 -19.73
N HIS A 220 -4.91 1.59 -18.79
CA HIS A 220 -3.71 0.76 -19.02
C HIS A 220 -3.92 -0.74 -18.74
N LEU A 221 -5.15 -1.19 -18.49
CA LEU A 221 -5.43 -2.59 -18.12
C LEU A 221 -4.97 -3.61 -19.16
N LYS A 222 -4.97 -3.27 -20.44
CA LYS A 222 -4.46 -4.14 -21.50
C LYS A 222 -2.94 -4.34 -21.36
N GLU A 223 -2.20 -3.25 -21.22
CA GLU A 223 -0.75 -3.28 -21.01
C GLU A 223 -0.38 -4.07 -19.74
N ILE A 224 -1.12 -3.85 -18.64
CA ILE A 224 -0.93 -4.57 -17.38
C ILE A 224 -1.15 -6.09 -17.57
N ALA A 225 -2.15 -6.49 -18.33
CA ALA A 225 -2.41 -7.90 -18.61
C ALA A 225 -1.32 -8.56 -19.49
N GLU A 226 -0.52 -7.76 -20.23
CA GLU A 226 0.62 -8.20 -21.02
C GLU A 226 1.90 -8.32 -20.18
N LEU A 227 2.00 -7.63 -19.02
CA LEU A 227 3.15 -7.67 -18.09
C LEU A 227 3.20 -8.90 -17.17
N ASN A 228 2.41 -9.94 -17.41
CA ASN A 228 2.30 -11.13 -16.54
C ASN A 228 1.94 -10.82 -15.07
N ILE A 229 1.23 -9.71 -14.83
CA ILE A 229 0.74 -9.35 -13.49
C ILE A 229 -0.39 -10.32 -13.09
N ARG A 230 -0.21 -10.96 -11.92
CA ARG A 230 -1.16 -11.94 -11.41
C ARG A 230 -2.36 -11.30 -10.74
N SER A 231 -2.16 -10.17 -10.07
CA SER A 231 -3.18 -9.48 -9.28
C SER A 231 -3.10 -7.97 -9.46
N ILE A 232 -4.25 -7.32 -9.61
CA ILE A 232 -4.39 -5.87 -9.59
C ILE A 232 -5.17 -5.46 -8.34
N LYS A 233 -4.61 -4.50 -7.60
CA LYS A 233 -5.09 -4.10 -6.29
C LYS A 233 -5.66 -2.70 -6.29
N ILE A 234 -6.83 -2.55 -5.71
CA ILE A 234 -7.47 -1.26 -5.47
C ILE A 234 -7.14 -0.82 -4.04
N GLU A 235 -6.59 0.39 -3.84
CA GLU A 235 -6.42 1.00 -2.52
C GLU A 235 -7.74 1.65 -2.08
N GLY A 236 -8.14 1.47 -0.79
CA GLY A 236 -9.35 2.12 -0.33
C GLY A 236 -10.04 1.54 0.90
N ARG A 237 -9.34 0.85 1.83
CA ARG A 237 -9.99 0.29 3.05
C ARG A 237 -10.72 1.33 3.93
N MET A 238 -10.28 2.59 3.86
CA MET A 238 -10.91 3.72 4.57
C MET A 238 -11.86 4.54 3.67
N ARG A 239 -12.25 4.02 2.51
CA ARG A 239 -13.17 4.67 1.58
C ARG A 239 -14.60 4.20 1.82
N SER A 240 -15.57 4.97 1.32
CA SER A 240 -16.97 4.63 1.45
C SER A 240 -17.37 3.42 0.58
N LYS A 241 -18.50 2.82 0.89
CA LYS A 241 -19.08 1.72 0.11
C LYS A 241 -19.41 2.12 -1.33
N GLU A 242 -19.77 3.38 -1.55
CA GLU A 242 -20.03 3.92 -2.90
C GLU A 242 -18.76 3.90 -3.74
N TYR A 243 -17.63 4.34 -3.17
CA TYR A 243 -16.32 4.24 -3.82
C TYR A 243 -16.02 2.80 -4.22
N LEU A 244 -16.16 1.88 -3.29
CA LEU A 244 -15.89 0.46 -3.51
C LEU A 244 -16.78 -0.12 -4.62
N ALA A 245 -18.10 0.11 -4.54
CA ALA A 245 -19.06 -0.38 -5.53
C ALA A 245 -18.73 0.11 -6.94
N ILE A 246 -18.49 1.41 -7.10
CA ILE A 246 -18.24 2.02 -8.40
C ILE A 246 -16.89 1.60 -8.96
N VAL A 247 -15.81 1.70 -8.17
CA VAL A 247 -14.46 1.37 -8.65
C VAL A 247 -14.37 -0.10 -9.03
N VAL A 248 -14.72 -1.02 -8.11
CA VAL A 248 -14.59 -2.46 -8.35
C VAL A 248 -15.46 -2.90 -9.55
N SER A 249 -16.72 -2.44 -9.64
CA SER A 249 -17.60 -2.83 -10.75
C SER A 249 -17.10 -2.33 -12.10
N ASN A 250 -16.51 -1.13 -12.16
CA ASN A 250 -15.96 -0.60 -13.41
C ASN A 250 -14.69 -1.38 -13.81
N TYR A 251 -13.76 -1.63 -12.88
CA TYR A 251 -12.58 -2.48 -13.16
C TYR A 251 -12.99 -3.89 -13.59
N ARG A 252 -13.98 -4.51 -12.95
CA ARG A 252 -14.50 -5.82 -13.36
C ARG A 252 -15.07 -5.80 -14.79
N LYS A 253 -15.86 -4.78 -15.12
CA LYS A 253 -16.40 -4.61 -16.49
C LYS A 253 -15.30 -4.46 -17.53
N ALA A 254 -14.26 -3.64 -17.21
CA ALA A 254 -13.13 -3.44 -18.10
C ALA A 254 -12.34 -4.74 -18.31
N LEU A 255 -12.03 -5.48 -17.24
CA LEU A 255 -11.36 -6.77 -17.32
C LEU A 255 -12.13 -7.81 -18.13
N ASN A 256 -13.47 -7.82 -18.04
CA ASN A 256 -14.30 -8.72 -18.84
C ASN A 256 -14.25 -8.37 -20.33
N LYS A 257 -14.19 -7.08 -20.65
CA LYS A 257 -14.11 -6.59 -22.03
C LYS A 257 -12.73 -6.81 -22.66
N LEU A 258 -11.66 -6.89 -21.87
CA LEU A 258 -10.34 -7.24 -22.39
C LEU A 258 -10.34 -8.59 -23.10
N LYS A 259 -11.17 -9.55 -22.67
CA LYS A 259 -11.36 -10.84 -23.36
C LYS A 259 -11.92 -10.69 -24.78
N SER A 260 -12.72 -9.66 -25.01
CA SER A 260 -13.35 -9.37 -26.31
C SER A 260 -12.60 -8.31 -27.14
N GLY A 261 -11.41 -7.87 -26.69
CA GLY A 261 -10.62 -6.84 -27.39
C GLY A 261 -11.19 -5.42 -27.33
N LYS A 262 -12.23 -5.17 -26.52
CA LYS A 262 -12.90 -3.86 -26.43
C LYS A 262 -12.32 -3.03 -25.30
N THR A 263 -12.13 -1.73 -25.51
CA THR A 263 -11.76 -0.74 -24.49
C THR A 263 -13.00 -0.12 -23.85
N THR A 264 -12.88 0.35 -22.63
CA THR A 264 -13.93 1.09 -21.91
C THR A 264 -13.34 2.31 -21.24
N SER A 265 -13.97 3.47 -21.43
CA SER A 265 -13.76 4.62 -20.55
C SER A 265 -14.88 4.68 -19.51
N SER A 266 -14.62 5.24 -18.33
CA SER A 266 -15.65 5.45 -17.33
C SER A 266 -15.43 6.75 -16.56
N GLU A 267 -16.30 7.74 -16.80
CA GLU A 267 -16.36 8.98 -16.03
C GLU A 267 -16.82 8.74 -14.58
N GLU A 268 -17.52 7.63 -14.32
CA GLU A 268 -18.07 7.32 -13.00
C GLU A 268 -16.98 7.16 -11.93
N ILE A 269 -15.79 6.65 -12.32
CA ILE A 269 -14.63 6.51 -11.40
C ILE A 269 -14.19 7.88 -10.90
N ASN A 270 -14.31 8.92 -11.72
CA ASN A 270 -13.95 10.29 -11.34
C ASN A 270 -14.96 10.95 -10.39
N LEU A 271 -16.17 10.42 -10.30
CA LEU A 271 -17.23 10.96 -9.43
C LEU A 271 -17.16 10.48 -7.97
N VAL A 272 -16.45 9.38 -7.71
CA VAL A 272 -16.15 8.94 -6.34
C VAL A 272 -14.89 9.63 -5.83
N PHE A 273 -14.61 9.51 -4.54
CA PHE A 273 -13.50 10.22 -3.91
C PHE A 273 -12.18 10.07 -4.68
N ASN A 274 -11.61 11.19 -5.09
CA ASN A 274 -10.26 11.28 -5.66
C ASN A 274 -9.66 12.67 -5.39
N ARG A 275 -8.33 12.78 -5.49
CA ARG A 275 -7.55 14.04 -5.40
C ARG A 275 -7.05 14.51 -6.77
N GLY A 276 -7.80 14.23 -7.83
CA GLY A 276 -7.33 14.18 -9.19
C GLY A 276 -6.61 12.85 -9.46
N PHE A 277 -6.62 12.42 -10.72
CA PHE A 277 -5.95 11.18 -11.11
C PHE A 277 -4.68 11.43 -11.92
N SER A 278 -3.74 10.53 -11.76
CA SER A 278 -2.56 10.39 -12.62
C SER A 278 -2.22 8.90 -12.76
N GLU A 279 -1.42 8.59 -13.74
CA GLU A 279 -0.85 7.27 -13.96
C GLU A 279 0.36 6.99 -13.05
N GLY A 280 0.69 7.95 -12.19
CA GLY A 280 1.80 7.85 -11.24
C GLY A 280 3.14 7.63 -11.93
N GLN A 281 3.97 6.81 -11.31
CA GLN A 281 5.28 6.43 -11.89
C GLN A 281 5.16 5.33 -12.97
N PHE A 282 4.04 4.64 -13.08
CA PHE A 282 3.87 3.54 -14.03
C PHE A 282 4.25 3.93 -15.47
N ILE A 283 3.90 5.16 -15.91
CA ILE A 283 4.33 5.76 -17.18
C ILE A 283 5.07 7.09 -16.99
N ASN A 284 5.66 7.31 -15.81
CA ASN A 284 6.36 8.55 -15.44
C ASN A 284 5.49 9.82 -15.61
N ALA A 285 4.20 9.74 -15.29
CA ALA A 285 3.22 10.80 -15.45
C ALA A 285 2.60 11.23 -14.12
N SER A 286 3.41 11.33 -13.07
CA SER A 286 2.97 11.77 -11.75
C SER A 286 2.57 13.25 -11.75
N LYS A 287 1.54 13.58 -10.97
CA LYS A 287 1.01 14.95 -10.82
C LYS A 287 0.80 15.28 -9.36
N ARG A 288 0.98 16.55 -9.01
CA ARG A 288 0.65 17.08 -7.70
C ARG A 288 -0.85 17.34 -7.61
N SER A 289 -1.44 16.99 -6.47
CA SER A 289 -2.85 17.30 -6.21
C SER A 289 -3.03 18.79 -5.87
N VAL A 290 -4.07 19.38 -6.40
CA VAL A 290 -4.43 20.79 -6.12
C VAL A 290 -4.97 20.98 -4.70
N ARG A 291 -5.38 19.89 -4.03
CA ARG A 291 -5.90 19.93 -2.65
C ARG A 291 -5.76 18.55 -1.98
N ALA A 292 -5.79 18.52 -0.67
CA ALA A 292 -5.74 17.28 0.10
C ALA A 292 -7.07 16.49 0.07
N GLY A 293 -8.18 17.17 -0.20
CA GLY A 293 -9.54 16.60 -0.23
C GLY A 293 -10.01 16.12 -1.60
N HIS A 294 -11.27 15.71 -1.66
CA HIS A 294 -11.94 15.28 -2.90
C HIS A 294 -12.07 16.43 -3.90
N VAL A 295 -11.72 16.16 -5.17
CA VAL A 295 -11.88 17.12 -6.27
C VAL A 295 -13.03 16.73 -7.22
N GLY A 296 -13.29 15.46 -7.48
CA GLY A 296 -14.31 14.97 -8.39
C GLY A 296 -13.90 14.97 -9.87
N LEU A 297 -14.90 14.98 -10.75
CA LEU A 297 -14.75 14.99 -12.20
C LEU A 297 -14.56 16.44 -12.69
N LYS A 298 -13.45 16.75 -13.31
CA LYS A 298 -13.23 18.07 -13.94
C LYS A 298 -14.14 18.25 -15.14
N ILE A 299 -15.12 19.14 -15.05
CA ILE A 299 -16.12 19.35 -16.09
C ILE A 299 -15.81 20.53 -17.00
N GLY A 300 -14.98 21.49 -16.58
CA GLY A 300 -14.66 22.65 -17.39
C GLY A 300 -14.05 23.81 -16.65
N ARG A 301 -14.22 25.03 -17.23
CA ARG A 301 -13.78 26.30 -16.64
C ARG A 301 -14.89 27.30 -16.57
N VAL A 302 -14.89 28.13 -15.52
CA VAL A 302 -15.81 29.24 -15.36
C VAL A 302 -15.44 30.34 -16.35
N ILE A 303 -16.38 30.73 -17.19
CA ILE A 303 -16.21 31.85 -18.15
C ILE A 303 -16.95 33.11 -17.75
N SER A 304 -17.92 33.00 -16.86
CA SER A 304 -18.62 34.14 -16.29
C SER A 304 -19.18 33.77 -14.92
N SER A 305 -19.06 34.69 -13.97
CA SER A 305 -19.65 34.55 -12.64
C SER A 305 -20.33 35.87 -12.25
N SER A 306 -21.52 35.76 -11.68
CA SER A 306 -22.28 36.89 -11.13
C SER A 306 -22.92 36.47 -9.82
N LYS A 307 -23.56 37.40 -9.12
CA LYS A 307 -24.24 37.17 -7.84
C LYS A 307 -25.26 36.02 -7.89
N ASN A 308 -25.89 35.81 -9.04
CA ASN A 308 -27.02 34.86 -9.21
C ASN A 308 -26.75 33.77 -10.24
N GLN A 309 -25.57 33.75 -10.90
CA GLN A 309 -25.31 32.86 -12.02
C GLN A 309 -23.85 32.52 -12.15
N LEU A 310 -23.60 31.26 -12.48
CA LEU A 310 -22.29 30.75 -12.86
C LEU A 310 -22.38 30.13 -14.25
N VAL A 311 -21.45 30.48 -15.14
CA VAL A 311 -21.38 29.95 -16.49
C VAL A 311 -20.07 29.21 -16.67
N ILE A 312 -20.16 27.90 -16.95
CA ILE A 312 -19.03 27.00 -17.10
C ILE A 312 -18.94 26.55 -18.54
N ARG A 313 -17.80 26.79 -19.19
CA ARG A 313 -17.48 26.16 -20.47
C ARG A 313 -17.10 24.72 -20.20
N LEU A 314 -17.89 23.78 -20.72
CA LEU A 314 -17.62 22.35 -20.51
C LEU A 314 -16.44 21.88 -21.38
N ASN A 315 -15.66 20.92 -20.86
CA ASN A 315 -14.66 20.22 -21.64
C ASN A 315 -15.36 19.38 -22.73
N ASP A 316 -14.75 19.28 -23.91
CA ASP A 316 -15.34 18.56 -25.05
C ASP A 316 -15.57 17.08 -24.76
N SER A 317 -14.69 16.47 -23.96
CA SER A 317 -14.76 15.05 -23.60
C SER A 317 -15.85 14.69 -22.59
N ILE A 318 -16.52 15.68 -21.95
CA ILE A 318 -17.51 15.43 -20.92
C ILE A 318 -18.86 14.98 -21.54
N THR A 319 -19.29 13.79 -21.14
CA THR A 319 -20.60 13.22 -21.48
C THR A 319 -21.59 13.34 -20.33
N THR A 320 -21.09 13.53 -19.13
CA THR A 320 -21.86 13.67 -17.89
C THR A 320 -22.28 15.12 -17.66
N ILE A 321 -23.56 15.41 -17.78
CA ILE A 321 -24.12 16.73 -17.47
C ILE A 321 -24.59 16.76 -16.02
N PRO A 322 -24.18 17.79 -15.24
CA PRO A 322 -24.67 18.01 -13.88
C PRO A 322 -26.19 18.24 -13.87
N GLU A 323 -26.84 17.76 -12.80
CA GLU A 323 -28.30 17.86 -12.60
C GLU A 323 -28.56 18.47 -11.20
N ARG A 324 -29.82 18.78 -10.92
CA ARG A 324 -30.27 19.23 -9.61
C ARG A 324 -29.90 18.20 -8.54
N GLY A 325 -29.36 18.66 -7.42
CA GLY A 325 -28.86 17.82 -6.32
C GLY A 325 -27.43 17.31 -6.49
N ASP A 326 -26.79 17.57 -7.64
CA ASP A 326 -25.37 17.28 -7.81
C ASP A 326 -24.52 18.34 -7.11
N GLY A 327 -23.32 17.96 -6.66
CA GLY A 327 -22.35 18.85 -6.04
C GLY A 327 -21.38 19.44 -7.07
N LEU A 328 -21.17 20.75 -7.03
CA LEU A 328 -20.13 21.44 -7.78
C LEU A 328 -19.04 21.96 -6.85
N LEU A 329 -17.82 21.90 -7.34
CA LEU A 329 -16.64 22.50 -6.71
C LEU A 329 -15.96 23.42 -7.72
N ILE A 330 -15.78 24.68 -7.35
CA ILE A 330 -14.99 25.67 -8.11
C ILE A 330 -13.70 25.91 -7.36
N VAL A 331 -12.58 25.69 -8.04
CA VAL A 331 -11.23 25.86 -7.46
C VAL A 331 -10.58 27.09 -8.08
N LYS A 332 -10.28 28.09 -7.24
CA LYS A 332 -9.57 29.31 -7.65
C LYS A 332 -8.44 29.60 -6.67
N ASN A 333 -7.20 29.43 -7.12
CA ASN A 333 -6.01 29.60 -6.28
C ASN A 333 -6.09 28.75 -5.01
N ASP A 334 -6.15 29.39 -3.83
CA ASP A 334 -6.24 28.71 -2.52
C ASP A 334 -7.66 28.61 -1.98
N ASN A 335 -8.66 29.10 -2.70
CA ASN A 335 -10.06 29.12 -2.25
C ASN A 335 -10.90 28.12 -3.03
N ASP A 336 -11.59 27.27 -2.29
CA ASP A 336 -12.51 26.27 -2.83
C ASP A 336 -13.95 26.71 -2.54
N TYR A 337 -14.78 26.68 -3.56
CA TYR A 337 -16.20 27.03 -3.46
C TYR A 337 -17.04 25.81 -3.83
N GLY A 338 -17.47 25.05 -2.79
CA GLY A 338 -18.35 23.89 -2.95
C GLY A 338 -19.81 24.24 -2.71
N PHE A 339 -20.72 23.75 -3.58
CA PHE A 339 -22.17 23.91 -3.38
C PHE A 339 -22.97 22.82 -4.12
N GLU A 340 -24.20 22.62 -3.71
CA GLU A 340 -25.17 21.75 -4.38
C GLU A 340 -25.99 22.55 -5.39
N ILE A 341 -26.25 21.96 -6.56
CA ILE A 341 -27.09 22.54 -7.61
C ILE A 341 -28.55 22.49 -7.14
N SER A 342 -29.15 23.65 -6.86
CA SER A 342 -30.50 23.75 -6.33
C SER A 342 -31.60 23.71 -7.39
N GLN A 343 -31.28 24.03 -8.64
CA GLN A 343 -32.19 24.03 -9.78
C GLN A 343 -31.54 23.36 -10.96
N ASP A 344 -32.30 22.76 -11.85
CA ASP A 344 -31.77 22.11 -13.05
C ASP A 344 -30.98 23.13 -13.89
N PRO A 345 -29.69 22.84 -14.18
CA PRO A 345 -28.85 23.72 -14.94
C PRO A 345 -29.23 23.65 -16.44
N MET A 346 -28.99 24.73 -17.16
CA MET A 346 -29.22 24.80 -18.59
C MET A 346 -27.92 24.53 -19.35
N VAL A 347 -27.96 23.63 -20.34
CA VAL A 347 -26.86 23.44 -21.29
C VAL A 347 -27.23 24.14 -22.60
N THR A 348 -26.32 25.03 -23.04
CA THR A 348 -26.46 25.80 -24.27
C THR A 348 -25.14 25.90 -25.02
N THR A 349 -25.09 26.53 -26.20
CA THR A 349 -23.82 26.82 -26.88
C THR A 349 -23.29 28.18 -26.44
N LEU A 350 -21.98 28.38 -26.54
CA LEU A 350 -21.34 29.66 -26.23
C LEU A 350 -21.92 30.81 -27.10
N ASN A 351 -22.24 30.54 -28.39
CA ASN A 351 -22.85 31.52 -29.28
C ASN A 351 -24.30 31.88 -28.89
N HIS A 352 -25.12 30.90 -28.50
CA HIS A 352 -26.46 31.19 -28.00
C HIS A 352 -26.41 31.98 -26.69
N PHE A 353 -25.52 31.61 -25.78
CA PHE A 353 -25.32 32.31 -24.52
C PHE A 353 -24.93 33.80 -24.77
N LYS A 354 -23.90 34.06 -25.61
CA LYS A 354 -23.47 35.43 -25.94
C LYS A 354 -24.55 36.27 -26.60
N LYS A 355 -25.47 35.66 -27.34
CA LYS A 355 -26.60 36.34 -27.99
C LYS A 355 -27.85 36.44 -27.10
N GLY A 356 -27.75 36.08 -25.80
CA GLY A 356 -28.88 36.11 -24.86
C GLY A 356 -30.02 35.11 -25.20
N LYS A 357 -29.78 34.18 -26.12
CA LYS A 357 -30.75 33.16 -26.51
C LYS A 357 -30.64 31.91 -25.62
N ASN A 358 -31.58 31.75 -24.74
CA ASN A 358 -31.64 30.59 -23.81
C ASN A 358 -32.19 29.34 -24.53
N LYS A 359 -31.49 28.87 -25.60
CA LYS A 359 -31.89 27.66 -26.31
C LYS A 359 -31.11 26.47 -25.75
N GLN A 360 -31.84 25.53 -25.14
CA GLN A 360 -31.24 24.29 -24.59
C GLN A 360 -30.74 23.40 -25.73
N VAL A 361 -29.51 22.88 -25.58
CA VAL A 361 -28.88 21.96 -26.53
C VAL A 361 -28.98 20.54 -25.97
N LYS A 362 -29.60 19.65 -26.77
CA LYS A 362 -29.74 18.22 -26.44
C LYS A 362 -28.55 17.39 -26.93
N ASP A 363 -27.85 17.87 -27.96
CA ASP A 363 -26.69 17.18 -28.53
C ASP A 363 -25.43 17.44 -27.74
N LEU A 364 -24.99 16.44 -27.03
CA LEU A 364 -23.80 16.46 -26.14
C LEU A 364 -22.48 16.27 -26.86
N THR A 365 -22.47 16.00 -28.17
CA THR A 365 -21.24 15.83 -28.97
C THR A 365 -20.63 17.16 -29.40
N ARG A 366 -21.35 18.29 -29.27
CA ARG A 366 -20.87 19.63 -29.65
C ARG A 366 -19.70 20.10 -28.80
N LYS A 367 -18.76 20.81 -29.43
CA LYS A 367 -17.50 21.30 -28.80
C LYS A 367 -17.61 22.65 -28.07
N ASP A 368 -18.70 23.38 -28.21
CA ASP A 368 -18.90 24.74 -27.68
C ASP A 368 -19.93 24.79 -26.54
N LYS A 369 -20.08 23.70 -25.79
CA LYS A 369 -21.08 23.59 -24.71
C LYS A 369 -20.74 24.49 -23.53
N VAL A 370 -21.76 25.18 -23.02
CA VAL A 370 -21.70 25.88 -21.74
C VAL A 370 -22.82 25.42 -20.81
N LEU A 371 -22.50 25.28 -19.55
CA LEU A 371 -23.41 24.97 -18.46
C LEU A 371 -23.74 26.26 -17.72
N VAL A 372 -25.01 26.62 -17.65
CA VAL A 372 -25.50 27.77 -16.91
C VAL A 372 -26.14 27.26 -15.62
N VAL A 373 -25.55 27.61 -14.48
CA VAL A 373 -26.03 27.23 -13.15
C VAL A 373 -26.54 28.49 -12.44
N LYS A 374 -27.84 28.48 -12.08
CA LYS A 374 -28.41 29.54 -11.23
C LYS A 374 -28.00 29.25 -9.78
N LYS A 375 -27.36 30.24 -9.15
CA LYS A 375 -26.97 30.20 -7.76
C LYS A 375 -27.05 31.59 -7.15
N VAL A 376 -27.76 31.71 -6.06
CA VAL A 376 -27.74 32.87 -5.18
C VAL A 376 -26.62 32.63 -4.14
N TRP A 377 -25.58 33.45 -4.19
CA TRP A 377 -24.51 33.41 -3.19
C TRP A 377 -25.02 34.08 -1.91
N GLN A 378 -25.12 33.33 -0.85
CA GLN A 378 -25.41 33.86 0.47
C GLN A 378 -24.09 34.33 1.05
N ASN A 379 -23.86 35.63 1.11
CA ASN A 379 -22.91 36.43 1.88
C ASN A 379 -21.86 37.23 1.12
N ARG A 380 -21.85 38.45 1.50
CA ARG A 380 -20.88 39.54 1.86
C ARG A 380 -19.58 39.74 1.07
N ASP A 381 -19.12 38.79 0.27
CA ASP A 381 -17.90 39.01 -0.53
C ASP A 381 -18.28 39.59 -1.90
N ALA A 382 -18.32 40.90 -1.97
CA ALA A 382 -18.81 41.69 -3.12
C ALA A 382 -17.97 41.56 -4.40
N ASP A 383 -16.78 40.96 -4.35
CA ASP A 383 -15.86 40.80 -5.48
C ASP A 383 -15.64 39.36 -5.91
N PHE A 384 -16.74 38.66 -6.18
CA PHE A 384 -16.67 37.24 -6.58
C PHE A 384 -16.37 37.08 -8.07
N ASN A 385 -15.14 37.38 -8.48
CA ASN A 385 -14.71 37.06 -9.84
C ASN A 385 -14.12 35.64 -9.85
N LEU A 386 -14.96 34.64 -10.19
CA LEU A 386 -14.54 33.23 -10.38
C LEU A 386 -14.13 32.92 -11.82
N ASN A 387 -14.01 33.88 -12.70
CA ASN A 387 -13.59 33.66 -14.07
C ASN A 387 -12.25 32.95 -14.14
N GLU A 388 -12.07 32.09 -15.13
CA GLU A 388 -10.90 31.24 -15.36
C GLU A 388 -10.68 30.15 -14.30
N SER A 389 -11.56 30.04 -13.27
CA SER A 389 -11.48 29.00 -12.27
C SER A 389 -11.87 27.63 -12.83
N GLU A 390 -11.27 26.57 -12.30
CA GLU A 390 -11.62 25.20 -12.68
C GLU A 390 -12.90 24.74 -11.98
N ALA A 391 -13.76 24.03 -12.72
CA ALA A 391 -15.02 23.52 -12.23
C ALA A 391 -15.05 21.98 -12.22
N TYR A 392 -15.49 21.41 -11.11
CA TYR A 392 -15.54 19.97 -10.87
C TYR A 392 -16.93 19.55 -10.41
N LEU A 393 -17.36 18.37 -10.85
CA LEU A 393 -18.54 17.67 -10.36
C LEU A 393 -18.12 16.68 -9.25
N THR A 394 -18.62 16.89 -8.02
CA THR A 394 -18.14 16.18 -6.84
C THR A 394 -19.11 15.15 -6.27
N LYS A 395 -20.40 15.23 -6.62
CA LYS A 395 -21.44 14.33 -6.13
C LYS A 395 -22.48 14.11 -7.21
N ARG A 396 -23.05 12.90 -7.28
CA ARG A 396 -24.10 12.56 -8.22
C ARG A 396 -25.17 11.67 -7.60
N ASN A 397 -26.41 12.12 -7.60
CA ASN A 397 -27.54 11.36 -7.08
C ASN A 397 -27.77 10.03 -7.83
N ARG A 398 -27.48 9.97 -9.12
CA ARG A 398 -27.59 8.73 -9.91
C ARG A 398 -26.65 7.63 -9.45
N LEU A 399 -25.48 7.97 -8.86
CA LEU A 399 -24.57 6.96 -8.31
C LEU A 399 -25.20 6.19 -7.15
N ALA A 400 -25.98 6.87 -6.30
CA ALA A 400 -26.65 6.21 -5.17
C ALA A 400 -27.60 5.10 -5.64
N LYS A 401 -28.35 5.32 -6.75
CA LYS A 401 -29.20 4.28 -7.33
C LYS A 401 -28.39 3.09 -7.82
N LYS A 402 -27.30 3.35 -8.54
CA LYS A 402 -26.42 2.30 -9.06
C LYS A 402 -25.74 1.50 -7.92
N VAL A 403 -25.35 2.17 -6.84
CA VAL A 403 -24.79 1.51 -5.65
C VAL A 403 -25.82 0.56 -5.06
N LYS A 404 -27.07 0.99 -4.87
CA LYS A 404 -28.16 0.12 -4.40
C LYS A 404 -28.41 -1.08 -5.33
N GLU A 405 -28.33 -0.88 -6.65
CA GLU A 405 -28.43 -1.99 -7.61
C GLU A 405 -27.31 -3.01 -7.45
N ILE A 406 -26.07 -2.56 -7.16
CA ILE A 406 -24.93 -3.44 -6.89
C ILE A 406 -25.12 -4.15 -5.55
N GLU A 407 -25.50 -3.43 -4.50
CA GLU A 407 -25.80 -4.00 -3.17
C GLU A 407 -26.83 -5.12 -3.25
N ASN A 408 -27.86 -4.97 -4.08
CA ASN A 408 -28.97 -5.92 -4.20
C ASN A 408 -28.72 -7.08 -5.17
N ARG A 409 -27.58 -7.13 -5.88
CA ARG A 409 -27.32 -8.18 -6.89
C ARG A 409 -27.28 -9.60 -6.32
N GLY A 410 -26.84 -9.77 -5.08
CA GLY A 410 -26.77 -11.06 -4.37
C GLY A 410 -25.94 -12.14 -5.07
N SER A 411 -25.07 -11.79 -6.03
CA SER A 411 -24.36 -12.77 -6.84
C SER A 411 -22.89 -12.45 -7.01
N SER A 412 -22.04 -13.45 -6.78
CA SER A 412 -20.61 -13.43 -7.09
C SER A 412 -20.36 -13.45 -8.61
N TYR A 413 -19.17 -12.95 -9.00
CA TYR A 413 -18.70 -13.02 -10.39
C TYR A 413 -18.50 -14.44 -10.91
N VAL A 414 -18.03 -15.34 -10.04
CA VAL A 414 -17.85 -16.76 -10.36
C VAL A 414 -18.73 -17.57 -9.42
N LYS A 415 -19.63 -18.37 -9.99
CA LYS A 415 -20.50 -19.24 -9.21
C LYS A 415 -19.95 -20.66 -9.17
N SER A 416 -20.10 -21.33 -8.04
CA SER A 416 -19.88 -22.77 -7.93
C SER A 416 -20.96 -23.51 -8.69
N LYS A 417 -20.56 -24.56 -9.43
CA LYS A 417 -21.47 -25.38 -10.23
C LYS A 417 -22.05 -26.50 -9.40
N LEU A 418 -23.37 -26.61 -9.37
CA LEU A 418 -24.11 -27.55 -8.56
C LEU A 418 -24.85 -28.57 -9.45
N ILE A 419 -24.61 -29.83 -9.16
CA ILE A 419 -25.38 -30.96 -9.71
C ILE A 419 -26.19 -31.55 -8.57
N LEU A 420 -27.51 -31.71 -8.76
CA LEU A 420 -28.43 -32.33 -7.82
C LEU A 420 -28.93 -33.65 -8.38
N THR A 421 -29.02 -34.66 -7.51
CA THR A 421 -29.58 -35.97 -7.88
C THR A 421 -30.58 -36.40 -6.81
N PHE A 422 -31.88 -36.46 -7.19
CA PHE A 422 -32.95 -37.00 -6.36
C PHE A 422 -33.19 -38.46 -6.71
N SER A 423 -33.34 -39.31 -5.71
CA SER A 423 -33.64 -40.72 -5.86
C SER A 423 -34.44 -41.26 -4.67
N LEU A 424 -34.98 -42.44 -4.79
CA LEU A 424 -35.61 -43.16 -3.71
C LEU A 424 -34.78 -44.41 -3.32
N LYS A 425 -34.59 -44.60 -2.02
CA LYS A 425 -33.98 -45.82 -1.46
C LYS A 425 -34.94 -46.38 -0.43
N ASN A 426 -35.52 -47.57 -0.70
CA ASN A 426 -36.56 -48.15 0.16
C ASN A 426 -37.73 -47.18 0.43
N LYS A 427 -38.24 -46.51 -0.60
CA LYS A 427 -39.27 -45.45 -0.56
C LYS A 427 -38.87 -44.20 0.24
N LEU A 428 -37.67 -44.12 0.84
CA LEU A 428 -37.15 -42.93 1.48
C LEU A 428 -36.54 -42.02 0.41
N PRO A 429 -36.82 -40.72 0.47
CA PRO A 429 -36.21 -39.74 -0.47
C PRO A 429 -34.74 -39.49 -0.10
N VAL A 430 -33.90 -39.59 -1.11
CA VAL A 430 -32.47 -39.29 -1.00
C VAL A 430 -32.14 -38.14 -1.98
N LEU A 431 -31.54 -37.10 -1.47
CA LEU A 431 -31.06 -35.96 -2.31
C LEU A 431 -29.55 -35.86 -2.13
N LYS A 432 -28.82 -35.99 -3.25
CA LYS A 432 -27.38 -35.84 -3.34
C LYS A 432 -27.02 -34.59 -4.07
N ALA A 433 -25.89 -33.96 -3.68
CA ALA A 433 -25.29 -32.81 -4.36
C ALA A 433 -23.83 -33.07 -4.65
N ARG A 434 -23.38 -32.56 -5.80
CA ARG A 434 -21.98 -32.36 -6.11
C ARG A 434 -21.78 -30.90 -6.47
N LEU A 435 -20.99 -30.20 -5.66
CA LEU A 435 -20.65 -28.80 -5.83
C LEU A 435 -19.19 -28.68 -6.29
N THR A 436 -18.96 -28.12 -7.48
CA THR A 436 -17.62 -27.85 -8.01
C THR A 436 -17.31 -26.38 -7.79
N LEU A 437 -16.30 -26.09 -6.96
CA LEU A 437 -15.82 -24.75 -6.66
C LEU A 437 -14.98 -24.20 -7.82
N ALA A 438 -14.71 -22.89 -7.82
CA ALA A 438 -13.91 -22.23 -8.85
C ALA A 438 -12.47 -22.76 -8.95
N ASN A 439 -11.90 -23.25 -7.86
CA ASN A 439 -10.59 -23.91 -7.80
C ASN A 439 -10.60 -25.38 -8.25
N ARG A 440 -11.73 -25.86 -8.80
CA ARG A 440 -11.99 -27.23 -9.22
C ARG A 440 -12.10 -28.26 -8.10
N LYS A 441 -12.09 -27.84 -6.83
CA LYS A 441 -12.37 -28.73 -5.70
C LYS A 441 -13.83 -29.15 -5.74
N GLU A 442 -14.10 -30.44 -5.52
CA GLU A 442 -15.46 -30.98 -5.44
C GLU A 442 -15.86 -31.21 -3.98
N ILE A 443 -17.07 -30.78 -3.65
CA ILE A 443 -17.72 -30.99 -2.37
C ILE A 443 -18.96 -31.82 -2.63
N THR A 444 -19.15 -32.88 -1.87
CA THR A 444 -20.33 -33.76 -2.00
C THR A 444 -21.11 -33.79 -0.70
N ALA A 445 -22.42 -33.76 -0.81
CA ALA A 445 -23.31 -33.91 0.33
C ALA A 445 -24.52 -34.79 -0.04
N GLU A 446 -25.05 -35.49 0.94
CA GLU A 446 -26.22 -36.33 0.82
C GLU A 446 -27.11 -36.16 2.04
N VAL A 447 -28.41 -36.09 1.83
CA VAL A 447 -29.44 -36.12 2.88
C VAL A 447 -30.51 -37.13 2.52
N THR A 448 -31.02 -37.79 3.54
CA THR A 448 -32.10 -38.81 3.41
C THR A 448 -33.29 -38.33 4.25
N GLY A 449 -34.47 -38.41 3.72
CA GLY A 449 -35.72 -38.11 4.50
C GLY A 449 -36.03 -39.23 5.48
N ASN A 450 -36.70 -38.86 6.56
CA ASN A 450 -36.96 -39.77 7.69
C ASN A 450 -38.22 -40.62 7.53
N THR A 451 -39.09 -40.29 6.55
CA THR A 451 -40.37 -40.98 6.33
C THR A 451 -40.47 -41.49 4.91
N PRO A 452 -40.82 -42.79 4.71
CA PRO A 452 -41.09 -43.31 3.38
C PRO A 452 -42.28 -42.62 2.72
N PHE A 453 -42.25 -42.54 1.41
CA PHE A 453 -43.37 -42.02 0.64
C PHE A 453 -44.39 -43.14 0.39
N GLU A 454 -45.65 -42.76 0.37
CA GLU A 454 -46.79 -43.69 0.20
C GLU A 454 -47.36 -43.63 -1.23
N LYS A 455 -48.21 -44.62 -1.58
CA LYS A 455 -48.94 -44.57 -2.84
C LYS A 455 -49.96 -43.45 -2.82
N PRO A 456 -50.18 -42.75 -3.93
CA PRO A 456 -51.08 -41.60 -4.00
C PRO A 456 -52.54 -42.04 -3.92
N LEU A 457 -53.37 -41.30 -3.18
CA LEU A 457 -54.83 -41.48 -3.16
C LEU A 457 -55.51 -40.92 -4.40
N LYS A 458 -54.99 -39.85 -5.00
CA LYS A 458 -55.57 -39.17 -6.16
C LYS A 458 -54.57 -38.98 -7.33
N LYS A 459 -53.39 -38.39 -7.08
CA LYS A 459 -52.39 -38.08 -8.11
C LYS A 459 -50.99 -38.13 -7.56
N SER A 460 -50.09 -38.78 -8.30
CA SER A 460 -48.64 -38.77 -8.04
C SER A 460 -47.98 -37.42 -8.42
N VAL A 461 -46.85 -37.12 -7.87
CA VAL A 461 -46.04 -35.92 -8.21
C VAL A 461 -45.14 -36.23 -9.41
N SER A 462 -45.13 -35.37 -10.40
CA SER A 462 -44.27 -35.53 -11.57
C SER A 462 -42.80 -35.18 -11.28
N ALA A 463 -41.88 -35.81 -12.01
CA ALA A 463 -40.45 -35.48 -11.94
C ALA A 463 -40.18 -34.00 -12.21
N ASP A 464 -40.97 -33.35 -13.10
CA ASP A 464 -40.83 -31.93 -13.39
C ASP A 464 -41.21 -31.01 -12.24
N THR A 465 -42.23 -31.45 -11.45
CA THR A 465 -42.58 -30.74 -10.21
C THR A 465 -41.41 -30.80 -9.18
N ILE A 466 -40.79 -31.98 -9.05
CA ILE A 466 -39.63 -32.15 -8.19
C ILE A 466 -38.48 -31.23 -8.66
N LYS A 467 -38.15 -31.24 -9.98
CA LYS A 467 -37.14 -30.38 -10.57
C LYS A 467 -37.39 -28.90 -10.26
N LYS A 468 -38.62 -28.42 -10.44
CA LYS A 468 -39.01 -27.02 -10.14
C LYS A 468 -38.77 -26.65 -8.69
N GLN A 469 -38.98 -27.54 -7.71
CA GLN A 469 -38.72 -27.25 -6.31
C GLN A 469 -37.22 -27.28 -6.01
N LEU A 470 -36.47 -28.17 -6.62
CA LEU A 470 -35.01 -28.28 -6.43
C LEU A 470 -34.25 -27.13 -7.09
N GLN A 471 -34.81 -26.42 -8.07
CA GLN A 471 -34.22 -25.23 -8.69
C GLN A 471 -34.12 -24.02 -7.76
N LYS A 472 -34.85 -23.98 -6.64
CA LYS A 472 -34.84 -22.88 -5.69
C LYS A 472 -33.59 -22.96 -4.81
N LEU A 473 -32.70 -21.96 -4.94
CA LEU A 473 -31.45 -21.93 -4.19
C LEU A 473 -31.46 -20.98 -2.99
N ASP A 474 -32.60 -20.24 -2.82
CA ASP A 474 -32.77 -19.25 -1.76
C ASP A 474 -31.57 -18.26 -1.69
N LYS A 475 -30.84 -18.21 -0.57
CA LYS A 475 -29.68 -17.32 -0.37
C LYS A 475 -28.34 -17.84 -0.95
N TYR A 476 -28.30 -19.08 -1.45
CA TYR A 476 -27.02 -19.72 -1.82
C TYR A 476 -26.55 -19.29 -3.21
N PRO A 477 -25.25 -18.90 -3.36
CA PRO A 477 -24.71 -18.34 -4.60
C PRO A 477 -24.23 -19.41 -5.60
N PHE A 478 -24.99 -20.52 -5.72
CA PHE A 478 -24.64 -21.61 -6.62
C PHE A 478 -25.30 -21.45 -8.00
N GLU A 479 -24.74 -22.13 -8.99
CA GLU A 479 -25.33 -22.27 -10.32
C GLU A 479 -25.69 -23.76 -10.53
N ILE A 480 -26.96 -24.06 -10.61
CA ILE A 480 -27.40 -25.40 -10.93
C ILE A 480 -27.12 -25.67 -12.41
N THR A 481 -26.21 -26.61 -12.67
CA THR A 481 -25.89 -27.06 -14.04
C THR A 481 -26.70 -28.28 -14.47
N GLN A 482 -27.13 -29.12 -13.51
CA GLN A 482 -27.90 -30.33 -13.80
C GLN A 482 -28.75 -30.71 -12.60
N ILE A 483 -29.96 -31.23 -12.87
CA ILE A 483 -30.83 -31.90 -11.90
C ILE A 483 -31.27 -33.23 -12.47
N ASN A 484 -30.83 -34.31 -11.82
CA ASN A 484 -31.23 -35.66 -12.11
C ASN A 484 -32.37 -36.07 -11.16
N VAL A 485 -33.47 -36.58 -11.70
CA VAL A 485 -34.59 -37.11 -10.90
C VAL A 485 -34.81 -38.58 -11.28
N ASN A 486 -34.29 -39.46 -10.45
CA ASN A 486 -34.46 -40.92 -10.60
C ASN A 486 -35.71 -41.34 -9.82
N TYR A 487 -36.87 -41.09 -10.42
CA TYR A 487 -38.18 -41.33 -9.84
C TYR A 487 -39.19 -41.71 -10.92
N ASP A 488 -39.91 -42.81 -10.67
CA ASP A 488 -40.82 -43.44 -11.61
C ASP A 488 -42.24 -42.84 -11.65
N GLY A 489 -42.54 -41.89 -10.80
CA GLY A 489 -43.85 -41.25 -10.76
C GLY A 489 -44.95 -42.01 -9.99
N THR A 490 -44.57 -43.05 -9.20
CA THR A 490 -45.52 -44.00 -8.59
C THR A 490 -45.97 -43.61 -7.18
N LEU A 491 -45.32 -42.64 -6.53
CA LEU A 491 -45.57 -42.29 -5.13
C LEU A 491 -46.13 -40.85 -4.99
N PHE A 492 -46.79 -40.60 -3.88
CA PHE A 492 -47.14 -39.25 -3.44
C PHE A 492 -46.01 -38.62 -2.67
N ILE A 493 -45.49 -37.49 -3.17
CA ILE A 493 -44.38 -36.77 -2.55
C ILE A 493 -44.86 -35.37 -2.16
N PRO A 494 -45.05 -35.08 -0.86
CA PRO A 494 -45.41 -33.72 -0.42
C PRO A 494 -44.34 -32.73 -0.81
N ILE A 495 -44.74 -31.60 -1.42
CA ILE A 495 -43.84 -30.51 -1.83
C ILE A 495 -43.04 -29.95 -0.63
N SER A 496 -43.64 -29.89 0.54
CA SER A 496 -43.00 -29.50 1.79
C SER A 496 -41.77 -30.37 2.11
N ARG A 497 -41.85 -31.67 1.89
CA ARG A 497 -40.74 -32.61 2.13
C ARG A 497 -39.60 -32.45 1.15
N ILE A 498 -39.89 -32.18 -0.11
CA ILE A 498 -38.88 -31.87 -1.12
C ILE A 498 -38.13 -30.56 -0.71
N ASN A 499 -38.89 -29.54 -0.27
CA ASN A 499 -38.31 -28.27 0.16
C ASN A 499 -37.50 -28.44 1.47
N GLU A 500 -37.89 -29.30 2.38
CA GLU A 500 -37.14 -29.63 3.60
C GLU A 500 -35.81 -30.31 3.25
N LEU A 501 -35.85 -31.36 2.42
CA LEU A 501 -34.65 -32.05 1.94
C LEU A 501 -33.68 -31.07 1.24
N ARG A 502 -34.21 -30.19 0.36
CA ARG A 502 -33.40 -29.20 -0.32
C ARG A 502 -32.72 -28.27 0.68
N ARG A 503 -33.42 -27.70 1.65
CA ARG A 503 -32.85 -26.83 2.68
C ARG A 503 -31.77 -27.55 3.48
N ASN A 504 -32.06 -28.76 3.98
CA ASN A 504 -31.08 -29.56 4.73
C ASN A 504 -29.83 -29.90 3.93
N LEU A 505 -29.99 -30.18 2.61
CA LEU A 505 -28.86 -30.44 1.72
C LEU A 505 -28.01 -29.18 1.51
N LEU A 506 -28.63 -28.03 1.26
CA LEU A 506 -27.93 -26.77 1.04
C LEU A 506 -27.19 -26.32 2.30
N GLU A 507 -27.77 -26.47 3.49
CA GLU A 507 -27.10 -26.21 4.77
C GLU A 507 -25.90 -27.15 5.00
N LYS A 508 -26.05 -28.44 4.64
CA LYS A 508 -24.96 -29.39 4.73
C LYS A 508 -23.84 -29.05 3.77
N LEU A 509 -24.17 -28.65 2.52
CA LEU A 509 -23.19 -28.20 1.54
C LEU A 509 -22.43 -26.92 2.00
N GLU A 510 -23.12 -25.99 2.64
CA GLU A 510 -22.49 -24.82 3.22
C GLU A 510 -21.46 -25.19 4.27
N LYS A 511 -21.86 -26.07 5.24
CA LYS A 511 -20.98 -26.58 6.30
C LYS A 511 -19.75 -27.31 5.73
N GLU A 512 -19.96 -28.24 4.79
CA GLU A 512 -18.89 -28.99 4.15
C GLU A 512 -17.95 -28.07 3.33
N THR A 513 -18.50 -27.08 2.63
CA THR A 513 -17.71 -26.09 1.89
C THR A 513 -16.83 -25.30 2.82
N ILE A 514 -17.39 -24.73 3.90
CA ILE A 514 -16.66 -23.97 4.90
C ILE A 514 -15.57 -24.84 5.56
N SER A 515 -15.94 -26.04 6.01
CA SER A 515 -15.01 -27.01 6.65
C SER A 515 -13.83 -27.35 5.75
N SER A 516 -14.04 -27.35 4.43
CA SER A 516 -13.01 -27.71 3.46
C SER A 516 -11.85 -26.73 3.36
N TYR A 517 -11.99 -25.54 3.92
CA TYR A 517 -10.95 -24.49 3.99
C TYR A 517 -10.31 -24.38 5.38
N LYS A 518 -10.93 -24.98 6.41
CA LYS A 518 -10.44 -24.86 7.80
C LYS A 518 -9.23 -25.75 8.06
N HIS A 519 -8.38 -25.30 8.98
CA HIS A 519 -7.20 -26.01 9.44
C HIS A 519 -7.20 -26.12 10.98
N LYS A 520 -6.25 -26.88 11.53
CA LYS A 520 -6.08 -26.99 12.99
C LYS A 520 -5.39 -25.73 13.53
N ASN A 521 -5.96 -25.16 14.58
CA ASN A 521 -5.31 -24.12 15.36
C ASN A 521 -4.18 -24.72 16.21
N LYS A 522 -3.03 -24.05 16.27
CA LYS A 522 -1.87 -24.45 17.06
C LYS A 522 -1.44 -23.28 17.94
N ARG A 523 -1.33 -23.49 19.24
CA ARG A 523 -0.70 -22.53 20.12
C ARG A 523 0.81 -22.55 19.89
N ILE A 524 1.37 -21.37 19.62
CA ILE A 524 2.80 -21.18 19.35
C ILE A 524 3.42 -20.49 20.57
N LYS A 525 4.47 -21.07 21.10
CA LYS A 525 5.37 -20.47 22.06
C LYS A 525 6.70 -20.22 21.35
N LEU A 526 7.32 -19.08 21.62
CA LEU A 526 8.63 -18.73 21.11
C LEU A 526 9.64 -18.95 22.21
N ASP A 527 10.76 -19.61 21.89
CA ASP A 527 11.85 -19.81 22.81
C ASP A 527 12.75 -18.56 22.78
N ASN A 528 12.89 -17.90 23.91
CA ASN A 528 13.79 -16.78 24.08
C ASN A 528 15.14 -17.32 24.57
N THR A 529 16.11 -17.48 23.67
CA THR A 529 17.51 -17.76 24.05
C THR A 529 18.24 -16.41 24.14
N VAL A 530 18.81 -16.16 25.28
CA VAL A 530 19.54 -14.91 25.58
C VAL A 530 21.05 -15.18 25.55
N ASN A 531 21.79 -14.39 24.79
CA ASN A 531 23.24 -14.32 24.88
C ASN A 531 23.64 -12.94 25.41
N SER A 532 24.57 -12.87 26.34
CA SER A 532 25.12 -11.60 26.80
C SER A 532 26.20 -11.12 25.83
N SER A 533 26.17 -9.84 25.45
CA SER A 533 27.32 -9.19 24.82
C SER A 533 28.43 -8.93 25.86
N ASN A 534 29.63 -9.33 25.53
CA ASN A 534 30.85 -8.96 26.30
C ASN A 534 31.74 -8.01 25.48
N GLY A 535 31.14 -7.35 24.41
CA GLY A 535 31.87 -6.56 23.46
C GLY A 535 32.36 -5.21 23.98
N THR A 536 33.51 -4.79 23.48
CA THR A 536 33.93 -3.38 23.54
C THR A 536 32.96 -2.51 22.77
N VAL A 537 32.76 -1.25 23.19
CA VAL A 537 31.90 -0.33 22.46
C VAL A 537 32.61 0.17 21.20
N ASP A 538 31.99 -0.09 20.06
CA ASP A 538 32.45 0.32 18.75
C ASP A 538 31.56 1.44 18.16
N PHE A 539 32.20 2.46 17.56
CA PHE A 539 31.49 3.49 16.80
C PHE A 539 31.61 3.25 15.30
N SER A 540 30.51 3.56 14.59
CA SER A 540 30.47 3.68 13.14
C SER A 540 30.14 5.10 12.74
N PHE A 541 30.62 5.56 11.59
CA PHE A 541 30.38 6.91 11.11
C PHE A 541 29.91 6.90 9.66
N TYR A 542 28.71 7.46 9.40
CA TYR A 542 28.21 7.68 8.05
C TYR A 542 28.76 9.00 7.49
N THR A 543 29.26 8.97 6.27
CA THR A 543 29.74 10.20 5.60
C THR A 543 29.58 10.14 4.09
N ASN A 544 29.43 11.31 3.49
CA ASN A 544 29.58 11.57 2.06
C ASN A 544 30.61 12.68 1.77
N ASN A 545 31.38 13.08 2.80
CA ASN A 545 32.41 14.09 2.74
C ASN A 545 33.78 13.46 2.99
N LEU A 546 34.69 13.52 1.97
CA LEU A 546 36.01 12.94 2.07
C LEU A 546 36.90 13.57 3.15
N LYS A 547 36.67 14.85 3.49
CA LYS A 547 37.41 15.52 4.56
C LYS A 547 37.19 14.90 5.94
N HIS A 548 36.01 14.32 6.18
CA HIS A 548 35.79 13.58 7.41
C HIS A 548 36.80 12.44 7.56
N LEU A 549 37.12 11.72 6.47
CA LEU A 549 38.05 10.59 6.48
C LEU A 549 39.48 10.98 6.91
N GLU A 550 39.91 12.22 6.62
CA GLU A 550 41.23 12.72 6.97
C GLU A 550 41.41 12.81 8.50
N TYR A 551 40.38 13.25 9.20
CA TYR A 551 40.43 13.57 10.64
C TYR A 551 39.70 12.55 11.54
N LEU A 552 39.00 11.55 10.93
CA LEU A 552 38.22 10.59 11.69
C LEU A 552 39.13 9.58 12.39
N GLU A 553 38.99 9.50 13.73
CA GLU A 553 39.73 8.57 14.58
C GLU A 553 38.78 7.84 15.54
N GLY A 554 39.21 6.67 15.99
CA GLY A 554 38.56 5.89 17.04
C GLY A 554 37.15 5.40 16.65
N VAL A 555 36.88 5.21 15.37
CA VAL A 555 35.70 4.49 14.87
C VAL A 555 36.17 3.12 14.37
N LYS A 556 35.27 2.16 14.38
CA LYS A 556 35.54 0.81 13.86
C LYS A 556 35.16 0.70 12.40
N ARG A 557 34.13 1.44 11.97
CA ARG A 557 33.55 1.36 10.63
C ARG A 557 33.20 2.75 10.10
N VAL A 558 33.41 2.94 8.80
CA VAL A 558 32.99 4.15 8.10
C VAL A 558 32.11 3.77 6.92
N TYR A 559 30.84 4.20 6.95
CA TYR A 559 29.87 3.99 5.88
C TYR A 559 29.92 5.18 4.90
N LEU A 560 30.59 4.97 3.79
CA LEU A 560 30.80 5.98 2.76
C LEU A 560 29.67 5.96 1.74
N GLU A 561 28.89 7.04 1.66
CA GLU A 561 27.92 7.27 0.61
C GLU A 561 28.50 8.20 -0.46
N ILE A 562 28.32 7.86 -1.74
CA ILE A 562 28.75 8.74 -2.83
C ILE A 562 27.71 9.84 -3.00
N PRO A 563 28.09 11.14 -2.87
CA PRO A 563 27.15 12.24 -3.07
C PRO A 563 26.78 12.38 -4.56
N PRO A 564 25.61 12.94 -4.89
CA PRO A 564 25.27 13.28 -6.27
C PRO A 564 26.19 14.39 -6.80
N GLN A 565 26.46 14.39 -8.11
CA GLN A 565 27.24 15.47 -8.77
C GLN A 565 26.42 16.77 -8.89
N ASP A 566 25.09 16.66 -8.89
CA ASP A 566 24.13 17.78 -8.98
C ASP A 566 23.04 17.55 -7.94
N ASP A 567 23.04 18.34 -6.88
CA ASP A 567 22.06 18.27 -5.79
C ASP A 567 20.84 19.19 -6.02
N SER A 568 20.58 19.60 -7.26
CA SER A 568 19.36 20.34 -7.62
C SER A 568 18.10 19.49 -7.37
N LEU A 569 16.95 20.11 -7.11
CA LEU A 569 15.67 19.41 -6.90
C LEU A 569 15.09 18.79 -8.18
N SER A 570 15.76 18.92 -9.32
CA SER A 570 15.36 18.34 -10.59
C SER A 570 15.73 16.86 -10.64
N LEU A 571 14.76 15.98 -10.81
CA LEU A 571 15.02 14.58 -11.11
C LEU A 571 15.39 14.43 -12.59
N LYS A 572 16.47 13.71 -12.86
CA LYS A 572 17.00 13.46 -14.22
C LYS A 572 16.88 11.97 -14.53
N ASP A 573 16.74 11.67 -15.82
CA ASP A 573 16.83 10.29 -16.28
C ASP A 573 18.26 9.72 -16.09
N GLU A 574 18.32 8.40 -15.96
CA GLU A 574 19.47 7.58 -15.62
C GLU A 574 20.69 7.83 -16.53
N ASN A 575 21.66 8.57 -16.04
CA ASN A 575 22.98 8.62 -16.66
C ASN A 575 24.04 8.52 -15.56
N TYR A 576 24.37 7.27 -15.17
CA TYR A 576 25.30 7.01 -14.08
C TYR A 576 26.73 7.32 -14.51
N ASN A 577 27.37 8.29 -13.87
CA ASN A 577 28.77 8.59 -14.11
C ASN A 577 29.67 7.61 -13.35
N LEU A 578 29.98 6.47 -14.00
CA LEU A 578 30.83 5.42 -13.42
C LEU A 578 32.23 5.92 -13.07
N ASN A 579 32.82 6.80 -13.88
CA ASN A 579 34.15 7.33 -13.63
C ASN A 579 34.19 8.20 -12.38
N TYR A 580 33.14 8.99 -12.14
CA TYR A 580 32.99 9.76 -10.90
C TYR A 580 32.90 8.84 -9.69
N MET A 581 32.08 7.80 -9.74
CA MET A 581 31.91 6.86 -8.64
C MET A 581 33.24 6.14 -8.32
N ILE A 582 33.94 5.67 -9.35
CA ILE A 582 35.24 5.00 -9.20
C ILE A 582 36.28 5.96 -8.61
N SER A 583 36.38 7.19 -9.14
CA SER A 583 37.34 8.19 -8.65
C SER A 583 37.06 8.57 -7.21
N PHE A 584 35.80 8.74 -6.83
CA PHE A 584 35.41 9.09 -5.46
C PHE A 584 35.78 7.99 -4.46
N ILE A 585 35.49 6.72 -4.78
CA ILE A 585 35.81 5.58 -3.90
C ILE A 585 37.33 5.40 -3.82
N LYS A 586 38.07 5.47 -4.94
CA LYS A 586 39.53 5.37 -4.94
C LYS A 586 40.17 6.42 -4.03
N LYS A 587 39.73 7.67 -4.13
CA LYS A 587 40.26 8.74 -3.28
C LYS A 587 39.93 8.49 -1.80
N ALA A 588 38.72 7.96 -1.51
CA ALA A 588 38.36 7.57 -0.16
C ALA A 588 39.26 6.44 0.38
N ILE A 589 39.57 5.43 -0.42
CA ILE A 589 40.48 4.33 -0.05
C ILE A 589 41.89 4.87 0.20
N GLU A 590 42.39 5.78 -0.66
CA GLU A 590 43.70 6.43 -0.51
C GLU A 590 43.79 7.20 0.81
N ILE A 591 42.76 8.02 1.15
CA ILE A 591 42.72 8.76 2.41
C ILE A 591 42.63 7.81 3.64
N SER A 592 41.92 6.71 3.50
CA SER A 592 41.70 5.73 4.56
C SER A 592 42.86 4.75 4.73
N TYR A 593 43.90 4.83 3.89
CA TYR A 593 45.06 3.95 3.99
C TYR A 593 45.80 4.16 5.29
N GLY A 594 46.03 3.08 6.04
CA GLY A 594 46.69 3.10 7.36
C GLY A 594 45.83 3.59 8.53
N LYS A 595 44.52 3.83 8.30
CA LYS A 595 43.56 4.13 9.36
C LYS A 595 43.06 2.86 10.03
N ASP A 596 42.67 2.94 11.31
CA ASP A 596 42.19 1.81 12.12
C ASP A 596 40.72 1.47 11.98
N TYR A 597 40.05 1.87 10.86
CA TYR A 597 38.68 1.58 10.59
C TYR A 597 38.47 0.83 9.27
N GLU A 598 37.41 0.07 9.19
CA GLU A 598 36.93 -0.56 7.96
C GLU A 598 36.11 0.44 7.15
N LEU A 599 36.58 0.73 5.90
CA LEU A 599 35.82 1.55 4.96
C LEU A 599 34.80 0.68 4.22
N ILE A 600 33.52 1.07 4.26
CA ILE A 600 32.38 0.32 3.73
C ILE A 600 31.62 1.21 2.76
N TRP A 601 31.36 0.72 1.56
CA TRP A 601 30.58 1.46 0.58
C TRP A 601 29.07 1.33 0.87
N LYS A 602 28.45 2.41 1.35
CA LYS A 602 27.00 2.48 1.52
C LYS A 602 26.34 2.76 0.17
N TRP A 603 25.59 1.79 -0.31
CA TRP A 603 24.73 1.95 -1.48
C TRP A 603 23.47 2.76 -1.12
N PRO A 604 22.79 3.41 -2.10
CA PRO A 604 21.46 3.96 -1.87
C PRO A 604 20.48 2.91 -1.33
N ASP A 605 19.62 3.31 -0.43
CA ASP A 605 18.64 2.38 0.16
C ASP A 605 17.58 1.92 -0.85
N ILE A 606 17.30 2.76 -1.85
CA ILE A 606 16.46 2.42 -3.01
C ILE A 606 17.37 2.15 -4.19
N THR A 607 17.31 0.94 -4.69
CA THR A 607 18.15 0.51 -5.82
C THR A 607 17.31 -0.28 -6.82
N HIS A 608 17.03 0.28 -7.98
CA HIS A 608 16.42 -0.44 -9.08
C HIS A 608 17.50 -1.17 -9.92
N ASP A 609 17.09 -2.14 -10.74
CA ASP A 609 17.99 -3.08 -11.41
C ASP A 609 19.06 -2.41 -12.30
N LYS A 610 18.77 -1.28 -12.92
CA LYS A 610 19.77 -0.54 -13.70
C LYS A 610 20.85 0.07 -12.81
N LEU A 611 20.47 0.64 -11.68
CA LEU A 611 21.43 1.16 -10.70
C LEU A 611 22.29 0.04 -10.14
N ILE A 612 21.70 -1.10 -9.76
CA ILE A 612 22.45 -2.27 -9.29
C ILE A 612 23.50 -2.72 -10.33
N LYS A 613 23.12 -2.76 -11.60
CA LYS A 613 24.08 -3.09 -12.68
C LYS A 613 25.24 -2.10 -12.75
N ALA A 614 24.96 -0.80 -12.60
CA ALA A 614 25.99 0.24 -12.58
C ALA A 614 26.93 0.09 -11.38
N LEU A 615 26.35 -0.07 -10.17
CA LEU A 615 27.12 -0.26 -8.92
C LEU A 615 27.98 -1.52 -8.97
N ASN A 616 27.45 -2.65 -9.47
CA ASN A 616 28.20 -3.88 -9.65
C ASN A 616 29.33 -3.74 -10.70
N LYS A 617 29.13 -2.94 -11.74
CA LYS A 617 30.19 -2.63 -12.72
C LYS A 617 31.34 -1.83 -12.07
N VAL A 618 30.99 -0.82 -11.26
CA VAL A 618 31.98 -0.07 -10.47
C VAL A 618 32.74 -1.02 -9.53
N ARG A 619 32.03 -1.86 -8.78
CA ARG A 619 32.63 -2.86 -7.89
C ARG A 619 33.58 -3.79 -8.64
N GLY A 620 33.18 -4.30 -9.80
CA GLY A 620 33.99 -5.17 -10.63
C GLY A 620 35.29 -4.50 -11.12
N ILE A 621 35.25 -3.20 -11.42
CA ILE A 621 36.44 -2.43 -11.78
C ILE A 621 37.36 -2.21 -10.56
N LEU A 622 36.79 -1.84 -9.42
CA LEU A 622 37.55 -1.66 -8.17
C LEU A 622 38.24 -2.97 -7.74
N ASN A 623 37.53 -4.10 -7.83
CA ASN A 623 38.12 -5.43 -7.51
C ASN A 623 39.32 -5.77 -8.39
N LYS A 624 39.25 -5.47 -9.70
CA LYS A 624 40.40 -5.67 -10.64
C LYS A 624 41.59 -4.77 -10.31
N MET A 625 41.35 -3.68 -9.57
CA MET A 625 42.39 -2.73 -9.14
C MET A 625 42.89 -3.04 -7.70
N ASN A 626 42.47 -4.16 -7.10
CA ASN A 626 42.73 -4.51 -5.70
C ASN A 626 42.20 -3.46 -4.68
N CYS A 627 41.14 -2.78 -5.04
CA CYS A 627 40.46 -1.76 -4.25
C CYS A 627 39.08 -2.25 -3.76
N SER A 628 38.97 -3.52 -3.35
CA SER A 628 37.70 -4.08 -2.86
C SER A 628 37.36 -3.57 -1.47
N ILE A 629 36.11 -3.12 -1.29
CA ILE A 629 35.57 -2.72 0.02
C ILE A 629 34.21 -3.37 0.25
N PRO A 630 33.83 -3.69 1.50
CA PRO A 630 32.54 -4.23 1.86
C PRO A 630 31.38 -3.31 1.45
N ILE A 631 30.17 -3.85 1.43
CA ILE A 631 28.96 -3.11 1.00
C ILE A 631 27.91 -3.10 2.10
N MET A 632 27.37 -1.90 2.38
CA MET A 632 26.14 -1.73 3.12
C MET A 632 24.98 -1.51 2.14
N ASN A 633 23.91 -2.32 2.22
CA ASN A 633 22.72 -2.12 1.41
C ASN A 633 21.44 -2.68 2.05
N ALA A 634 20.28 -2.25 1.57
CA ALA A 634 18.95 -2.69 1.98
C ALA A 634 18.37 -3.82 1.09
N ASN A 635 19.19 -4.53 0.30
CA ASN A 635 18.73 -5.51 -0.70
C ASN A 635 18.69 -6.96 -0.20
N PHE A 636 18.87 -7.18 1.11
CA PHE A 636 18.89 -8.49 1.77
C PHE A 636 20.06 -9.40 1.33
N ASN A 637 21.08 -8.86 0.71
CA ASN A 637 22.27 -9.57 0.25
C ASN A 637 23.59 -8.81 0.51
N GLY A 638 23.67 -8.06 1.60
CA GLY A 638 24.84 -7.26 2.00
C GLY A 638 25.54 -7.83 3.22
N GLU A 639 26.68 -7.24 3.56
CA GLU A 639 27.40 -7.51 4.79
C GLU A 639 26.96 -6.58 5.94
N TYR A 640 26.45 -5.40 5.58
CA TYR A 640 25.98 -4.35 6.51
C TYR A 640 24.58 -3.88 6.11
N GLY A 641 23.66 -3.82 7.11
CA GLY A 641 22.27 -3.46 6.92
C GLY A 641 21.94 -2.07 7.49
N PRO A 642 21.43 -1.14 6.67
CA PRO A 642 21.00 0.19 7.14
C PRO A 642 19.66 0.12 7.88
N TYR A 643 19.35 1.15 8.67
CA TYR A 643 18.08 1.24 9.41
C TYR A 643 16.83 1.28 8.52
N SER A 644 16.98 1.59 7.24
CA SER A 644 15.90 1.55 6.25
C SER A 644 15.34 0.14 5.97
N MET A 645 15.99 -0.91 6.47
CA MET A 645 15.46 -2.27 6.48
C MET A 645 14.33 -2.46 7.48
N ASN A 646 14.07 -1.47 8.36
CA ASN A 646 12.99 -1.46 9.35
C ASN A 646 13.06 -2.63 10.36
N ILE A 647 14.24 -2.99 10.80
CA ILE A 647 14.46 -4.06 11.78
C ILE A 647 13.99 -3.61 13.17
N ALA A 648 13.13 -4.40 13.80
CA ALA A 648 12.47 -4.04 15.06
C ALA A 648 12.28 -5.20 16.05
N ASN A 649 12.88 -6.37 15.75
CA ASN A 649 12.82 -7.54 16.63
C ASN A 649 13.98 -8.50 16.37
N SER A 650 14.25 -9.37 17.32
CA SER A 650 15.33 -10.37 17.31
C SER A 650 15.19 -11.37 16.16
N SER A 651 13.98 -11.77 15.82
CA SER A 651 13.73 -12.71 14.73
C SER A 651 14.12 -12.11 13.38
N SER A 652 13.91 -10.80 13.17
CA SER A 652 14.37 -10.09 11.96
C SER A 652 15.89 -10.04 11.88
N ILE A 653 16.58 -9.80 13.00
CA ILE A 653 18.05 -9.81 13.09
C ILE A 653 18.59 -11.19 12.73
N ASN A 654 17.99 -12.23 13.30
CA ASN A 654 18.40 -13.62 13.08
C ASN A 654 18.15 -14.10 11.65
N SER A 655 17.11 -13.58 10.96
CA SER A 655 16.80 -13.93 9.57
C SER A 655 17.83 -13.44 8.54
N LEU A 656 18.69 -12.50 8.94
CA LEU A 656 19.73 -11.87 8.12
C LEU A 656 21.10 -12.50 8.43
N GLU A 657 21.24 -13.81 8.22
CA GLU A 657 22.41 -14.60 8.63
C GLU A 657 23.74 -14.06 8.09
N ASP A 658 23.76 -13.65 6.81
CA ASP A 658 24.95 -13.16 6.11
C ASP A 658 25.41 -11.75 6.55
N TYR A 659 24.57 -11.02 7.27
CA TYR A 659 24.91 -9.67 7.73
C TYR A 659 25.79 -9.71 8.97
N ARG A 660 26.85 -8.94 8.96
CA ARG A 660 27.78 -8.76 10.09
C ARG A 660 27.20 -7.78 11.12
N ILE A 661 26.61 -6.68 10.62
CA ILE A 661 25.98 -5.62 11.42
C ILE A 661 24.66 -5.21 10.76
N VAL A 662 23.64 -4.98 11.58
CA VAL A 662 22.33 -4.48 11.15
C VAL A 662 21.91 -3.31 12.04
N THR A 663 21.65 -2.16 11.45
CA THR A 663 21.16 -0.99 12.20
C THR A 663 19.65 -1.13 12.42
N VAL A 664 19.21 -1.12 13.67
CA VAL A 664 17.80 -1.22 14.04
C VAL A 664 17.04 0.07 13.76
N SER A 665 15.71 -0.02 13.64
CA SER A 665 14.86 1.10 13.26
C SER A 665 14.90 2.23 14.31
N PRO A 666 15.10 3.49 13.92
CA PRO A 666 15.06 4.63 14.82
C PRO A 666 13.64 5.03 15.24
N GLU A 667 12.60 4.32 14.80
CA GLU A 667 11.21 4.53 15.24
C GLU A 667 10.87 3.84 16.57
N LEU A 668 11.79 3.03 17.09
CA LEU A 668 11.59 2.26 18.30
C LEU A 668 11.62 3.17 19.54
N ARG A 669 10.92 2.74 20.59
CA ARG A 669 10.92 3.38 21.90
C ARG A 669 11.98 2.73 22.78
N ARG A 670 12.34 3.37 23.86
CA ARG A 670 13.30 2.85 24.86
C ARG A 670 13.03 1.39 25.22
N GLN A 671 11.80 1.06 25.61
CA GLN A 671 11.40 -0.31 25.97
C GLN A 671 11.59 -1.30 24.82
N ASP A 672 11.37 -0.89 23.59
CA ASP A 672 11.52 -1.78 22.43
C ASP A 672 13.00 -2.15 22.22
N TYR A 673 13.93 -1.22 22.46
CA TYR A 673 15.37 -1.51 22.44
C TYR A 673 15.78 -2.44 23.59
N GLU A 674 15.25 -2.22 24.80
CA GLU A 674 15.47 -3.12 25.95
C GLU A 674 14.98 -4.54 25.63
N ASP A 675 13.77 -4.67 25.07
CA ASP A 675 13.19 -5.97 24.68
C ASP A 675 14.05 -6.70 23.63
N ILE A 676 14.53 -5.98 22.58
CA ILE A 676 15.33 -6.58 21.50
C ILE A 676 16.66 -7.13 22.04
N ILE A 677 17.40 -6.33 22.81
CA ILE A 677 18.74 -6.71 23.27
C ILE A 677 18.68 -7.88 24.24
N THR A 678 17.59 -7.99 25.02
CA THR A 678 17.37 -9.08 25.97
C THR A 678 16.85 -10.37 25.32
N CYS A 679 16.40 -10.33 24.08
CA CYS A 679 15.85 -11.49 23.36
C CYS A 679 16.71 -11.94 22.18
N THR A 680 17.76 -11.22 21.83
CA THR A 680 18.59 -11.57 20.67
C THR A 680 19.65 -12.62 21.00
N GLN A 681 19.94 -13.48 20.02
CA GLN A 681 21.05 -14.44 20.12
C GLN A 681 22.41 -13.81 19.74
N ASN A 682 22.38 -12.68 19.03
CA ASN A 682 23.57 -12.02 18.48
C ASN A 682 23.55 -10.51 18.78
N PRO A 683 23.78 -10.10 20.07
CA PRO A 683 23.76 -8.70 20.46
C PRO A 683 24.81 -7.87 19.73
N ASP A 684 25.98 -8.43 19.43
CA ASP A 684 27.08 -7.76 18.73
C ASP A 684 26.79 -7.48 17.26
N LYS A 685 25.74 -8.06 16.70
CA LYS A 685 25.24 -7.78 15.34
C LYS A 685 24.39 -6.52 15.25
N ILE A 686 23.96 -5.99 16.39
CA ILE A 686 23.01 -4.87 16.44
C ILE A 686 23.74 -3.54 16.49
N GLU A 687 23.38 -2.63 15.60
CA GLU A 687 23.84 -1.25 15.62
C GLU A 687 22.66 -0.30 15.86
N MET A 688 22.90 0.77 16.65
CA MET A 688 21.94 1.86 16.88
C MET A 688 22.45 3.17 16.27
N LEU A 689 21.60 3.85 15.52
CA LEU A 689 21.83 5.25 15.14
C LEU A 689 21.58 6.13 16.38
N VAL A 690 22.65 6.80 16.88
CA VAL A 690 22.60 7.62 18.10
C VAL A 690 22.70 9.11 17.85
N GLN A 691 23.20 9.53 16.67
CA GLN A 691 23.36 10.94 16.33
C GLN A 691 23.20 11.16 14.84
N GLY A 692 22.52 12.25 14.47
CA GLY A 692 22.46 12.78 13.10
C GLY A 692 21.06 13.07 12.56
N SER A 693 20.99 13.54 11.34
CA SER A 693 19.72 13.82 10.66
C SER A 693 19.13 12.55 10.07
N VAL A 694 17.93 12.17 10.53
CA VAL A 694 17.25 10.96 10.06
C VAL A 694 16.60 11.20 8.69
N GLU A 695 16.72 10.24 7.78
CA GLU A 695 16.01 10.24 6.50
C GLU A 695 14.52 9.99 6.73
N LEU A 696 13.70 11.03 6.59
CA LEU A 696 12.26 10.97 6.86
C LEU A 696 11.45 10.41 5.70
N MET A 697 11.88 10.67 4.45
CA MET A 697 11.19 10.20 3.24
C MET A 697 12.19 9.95 2.12
N LYS A 698 11.93 8.92 1.34
CA LYS A 698 12.60 8.65 0.06
C LYS A 698 11.54 8.60 -1.03
N THR A 699 11.74 9.35 -2.12
CA THR A 699 10.68 9.53 -3.10
C THR A 699 11.21 9.66 -4.53
N ARG A 700 10.46 9.13 -5.47
CA ARG A 700 10.63 9.32 -6.93
C ARG A 700 9.72 10.43 -7.48
N TYR A 701 8.88 11.01 -6.62
CA TYR A 701 8.02 12.10 -7.03
C TYR A 701 8.77 13.43 -6.98
N PRO A 702 8.73 14.24 -8.05
CA PRO A 702 9.34 15.56 -8.03
C PRO A 702 8.63 16.43 -6.99
N ILE A 703 9.37 17.33 -6.35
CA ILE A 703 8.81 18.36 -5.48
C ILE A 703 8.27 19.52 -6.31
N LEU A 704 8.99 19.85 -7.39
CA LEU A 704 8.65 20.92 -8.31
C LEU A 704 8.19 20.35 -9.65
N TYR A 705 7.17 20.94 -10.25
CA TYR A 705 6.54 20.47 -11.49
C TYR A 705 6.59 21.57 -12.57
N GLY A 706 6.79 21.17 -13.84
CA GLY A 706 6.71 22.07 -14.99
C GLY A 706 7.71 23.24 -14.92
N ASN A 707 7.21 24.46 -15.08
CA ASN A 707 8.05 25.69 -15.10
C ASN A 707 8.68 26.05 -13.77
N GLU A 708 8.25 25.44 -12.66
CA GLU A 708 8.86 25.65 -11.35
C GLU A 708 10.31 25.13 -11.32
N ASN A 709 10.66 24.10 -12.12
CA ASN A 709 12.01 23.51 -12.20
C ASN A 709 13.10 24.43 -12.78
N LYS A 710 12.76 25.62 -13.29
CA LYS A 710 13.70 26.52 -14.00
C LYS A 710 14.45 27.51 -13.10
N ARG A 711 14.20 27.51 -11.79
CA ARG A 711 14.78 28.44 -10.83
C ARG A 711 15.66 27.73 -9.80
N ASN A 712 16.71 28.37 -9.34
CA ASN A 712 17.49 27.89 -8.20
C ASN A 712 16.72 28.18 -6.92
N TYR A 713 16.26 27.13 -6.26
CA TYR A 713 15.61 27.17 -4.96
C TYR A 713 16.52 26.58 -3.89
N GLU A 714 16.33 27.00 -2.64
CA GLU A 714 17.01 26.35 -1.54
C GLU A 714 16.43 24.93 -1.30
N ASN A 715 17.31 23.98 -1.08
CA ASN A 715 16.97 22.56 -1.00
C ASN A 715 16.38 22.18 0.37
N TYR A 716 15.32 22.87 0.81
CA TYR A 716 14.56 22.47 1.98
C TYR A 716 13.08 22.89 1.92
N LEU A 717 12.25 22.08 2.56
CA LEU A 717 10.85 22.40 2.84
C LEU A 717 10.71 23.06 4.20
N ILE A 718 9.70 23.91 4.35
CA ILE A 718 9.35 24.54 5.62
C ILE A 718 7.88 24.22 5.90
N ASP A 719 7.59 23.70 7.09
CA ASP A 719 6.20 23.47 7.52
C ASP A 719 5.54 24.70 8.15
N SER A 720 4.29 24.56 8.59
CA SER A 720 3.54 25.64 9.24
C SER A 720 4.10 26.06 10.61
N LYS A 721 4.97 25.25 11.23
CA LYS A 721 5.66 25.54 12.49
C LYS A 721 7.08 26.08 12.27
N ASN A 722 7.45 26.38 11.03
CA ASN A 722 8.79 26.82 10.60
C ASN A 722 9.91 25.76 10.78
N ASN A 723 9.58 24.48 10.96
CA ASN A 723 10.58 23.42 10.91
C ASN A 723 11.08 23.28 9.46
N ARG A 724 12.39 23.07 9.31
CA ARG A 724 13.06 22.91 8.03
C ARG A 724 13.34 21.45 7.78
N TYR A 725 13.19 20.99 6.55
CA TYR A 725 13.45 19.62 6.12
C TYR A 725 14.38 19.66 4.92
N PRO A 726 15.69 19.45 5.11
CA PRO A 726 16.67 19.41 4.04
C PRO A 726 16.32 18.30 3.02
N ILE A 727 16.60 18.59 1.75
CA ILE A 727 16.32 17.68 0.64
C ILE A 727 17.62 17.48 -0.12
N HIS A 728 18.00 16.22 -0.28
CA HIS A 728 19.16 15.83 -1.08
C HIS A 728 18.74 14.80 -2.14
N LYS A 729 19.50 14.75 -3.19
CA LYS A 729 19.30 13.80 -4.28
C LYS A 729 20.12 12.54 -4.03
N SER A 730 19.56 11.37 -4.36
CA SER A 730 20.32 10.14 -4.44
C SER A 730 21.33 10.20 -5.60
N ILE A 731 22.42 9.43 -5.53
CA ILE A 731 23.39 9.27 -6.62
C ILE A 731 22.73 8.75 -7.92
N SER A 732 21.59 8.09 -7.83
CA SER A 732 20.79 7.69 -8.99
C SER A 732 20.29 8.88 -9.82
N GLY A 733 20.13 10.05 -9.20
CA GLY A 733 19.46 11.22 -9.80
C GLY A 733 17.94 11.10 -9.88
N GLU A 734 17.37 9.96 -9.55
CA GLU A 734 15.95 9.65 -9.70
C GLU A 734 15.14 9.76 -8.40
N GLU A 735 15.81 9.70 -7.25
CA GLU A 735 15.16 9.83 -5.93
C GLU A 735 15.63 11.08 -5.22
N LEU A 736 14.70 11.66 -4.47
CA LEU A 736 14.95 12.69 -3.47
C LEU A 736 14.81 12.07 -2.07
N ILE A 737 15.69 12.49 -1.17
CA ILE A 737 15.71 12.10 0.24
C ILE A 737 15.41 13.35 1.06
N ILE A 738 14.38 13.30 1.88
CA ILE A 738 14.01 14.38 2.79
C ILE A 738 14.50 14.01 4.19
N PHE A 739 15.36 14.85 4.76
CA PHE A 739 15.92 14.66 6.09
C PHE A 739 15.15 15.44 7.15
N ASP A 740 15.27 15.01 8.39
CA ASP A 740 14.85 15.83 9.52
C ASP A 740 15.82 17.01 9.67
N GLY A 741 15.27 18.19 9.85
CA GLY A 741 16.07 19.39 10.16
C GLY A 741 16.49 19.48 11.62
N ILE A 742 15.92 18.63 12.47
CA ILE A 742 16.29 18.46 13.86
C ILE A 742 17.03 17.13 13.97
N GLU A 743 18.24 17.15 14.52
CA GLU A 743 19.04 15.93 14.66
C GLU A 743 18.48 15.02 15.76
N LEU A 744 18.48 13.73 15.51
CA LEU A 744 18.42 12.72 16.56
C LEU A 744 19.68 12.87 17.44
N SER A 745 19.53 12.84 18.75
CA SER A 745 20.65 12.69 19.67
C SER A 745 20.25 11.84 20.87
N LEU A 746 20.99 10.77 21.09
CA LEU A 746 20.90 9.90 22.26
C LEU A 746 22.15 10.06 23.15
N LEU A 747 22.79 11.24 23.10
CA LEU A 747 24.02 11.50 23.84
C LEU A 747 23.84 11.30 25.37
N GLU A 748 22.71 11.75 25.92
CA GLU A 748 22.39 11.56 27.33
C GLU A 748 22.09 10.10 27.71
N GLU A 749 21.67 9.31 26.72
CA GLU A 749 21.25 7.92 26.91
C GLU A 749 22.36 6.89 26.63
N ILE A 750 23.51 7.34 26.10
CA ILE A 750 24.56 6.42 25.60
C ILE A 750 25.10 5.46 26.65
N SER A 751 25.28 5.94 27.87
CA SER A 751 25.75 5.13 28.98
C SER A 751 24.72 4.10 29.42
N HIS A 752 23.43 4.46 29.39
CA HIS A 752 22.34 3.54 29.66
C HIS A 752 22.27 2.45 28.59
N LEU A 753 22.34 2.81 27.31
CA LEU A 753 22.33 1.87 26.18
C LEU A 753 23.49 0.85 26.26
N LYS A 754 24.70 1.32 26.61
CA LYS A 754 25.84 0.44 26.87
C LYS A 754 25.52 -0.56 27.97
N ASN A 755 24.95 -0.09 29.10
CA ASN A 755 24.62 -0.93 30.24
C ASN A 755 23.54 -1.97 29.92
N LEU A 756 22.69 -1.71 28.96
CA LEU A 756 21.70 -2.67 28.42
C LEU A 756 22.38 -3.79 27.59
N GLY A 757 23.62 -3.60 27.14
CA GLY A 757 24.36 -4.57 26.34
C GLY A 757 24.54 -4.16 24.86
N TYR A 758 24.20 -2.94 24.46
CA TYR A 758 24.53 -2.43 23.13
C TYR A 758 26.01 -2.11 23.02
N SER A 759 26.64 -2.63 21.95
CA SER A 759 28.09 -2.47 21.71
C SER A 759 28.40 -1.70 20.41
N ASN A 760 27.43 -1.50 19.50
CA ASN A 760 27.67 -0.78 18.25
C ASN A 760 26.75 0.43 18.12
N PHE A 761 27.35 1.60 17.94
CA PHE A 761 26.65 2.88 17.81
C PHE A 761 27.07 3.59 16.53
N SER A 762 26.12 4.18 15.81
CA SER A 762 26.44 4.94 14.60
C SER A 762 26.08 6.41 14.69
N ILE A 763 26.93 7.24 14.09
CA ILE A 763 26.78 8.69 13.97
C ILE A 763 26.68 9.04 12.50
N ASP A 764 25.63 9.79 12.12
CA ASP A 764 25.39 10.20 10.72
C ASP A 764 25.89 11.62 10.47
N GLY A 765 27.07 11.72 9.86
CA GLY A 765 27.73 12.95 9.43
C GLY A 765 27.49 13.33 7.95
N ARG A 766 26.57 12.65 7.27
CA ARG A 766 26.25 12.99 5.87
C ARG A 766 25.64 14.38 5.79
N TYR A 767 26.09 15.14 4.78
CA TYR A 767 25.65 16.53 4.54
C TYR A 767 25.90 17.49 5.72
N LYS A 768 26.89 17.17 6.56
CA LYS A 768 27.35 17.99 7.68
C LYS A 768 28.68 18.67 7.38
N GLY A 769 29.00 19.71 8.16
CA GLY A 769 30.28 20.42 8.06
C GLY A 769 31.48 19.56 8.36
N ASP A 770 32.66 20.00 7.91
CA ASP A 770 33.90 19.26 8.00
C ASP A 770 34.28 18.82 9.44
N ASP A 771 33.90 19.59 10.44
CA ASP A 771 34.15 19.34 11.87
C ASP A 771 33.22 18.32 12.53
N TYR A 772 32.24 17.77 11.82
CA TYR A 772 31.23 16.90 12.42
C TYR A 772 31.81 15.56 12.93
N HIS A 773 32.97 15.14 12.42
CA HIS A 773 33.72 13.98 12.93
C HIS A 773 34.01 14.06 14.43
N LYS A 774 34.15 15.27 14.99
CA LYS A 774 34.36 15.52 16.44
C LYS A 774 33.24 14.97 17.34
N MET A 775 32.07 14.71 16.78
CA MET A 775 30.98 14.07 17.54
C MET A 775 31.33 12.70 18.09
N VAL A 776 32.23 11.97 17.43
CA VAL A 776 32.74 10.67 17.92
C VAL A 776 33.42 10.83 19.28
N ASP A 777 34.28 11.82 19.41
CA ASP A 777 35.02 12.09 20.68
C ASP A 777 34.06 12.52 21.79
N ILE A 778 33.04 13.32 21.46
CA ILE A 778 31.99 13.75 22.38
C ILE A 778 31.23 12.54 22.94
N TYR A 779 30.83 11.60 22.10
CA TYR A 779 30.17 10.36 22.52
C TYR A 779 31.09 9.45 23.38
N LYS A 780 32.39 9.38 23.06
CA LYS A 780 33.37 8.67 23.87
C LYS A 780 33.56 9.29 25.26
N GLN A 781 33.62 10.62 25.31
CA GLN A 781 33.68 11.36 26.58
C GLN A 781 32.44 11.12 27.42
N ALA A 782 31.26 11.12 26.81
CA ALA A 782 29.98 10.82 27.49
C ALA A 782 29.96 9.40 28.06
N LEU A 783 30.45 8.40 27.33
CA LEU A 783 30.58 7.01 27.80
C LEU A 783 31.52 6.86 28.99
N ASN A 784 32.53 7.70 29.05
CA ASN A 784 33.52 7.70 30.18
C ASN A 784 33.10 8.60 31.34
N GLY A 785 31.93 9.22 31.29
CA GLY A 785 31.44 10.14 32.32
C GLY A 785 32.19 11.49 32.35
N ASN A 786 32.95 11.83 31.31
CA ASN A 786 33.81 13.00 31.25
C ASN A 786 33.16 14.22 30.62
N ILE A 787 31.85 14.19 30.35
CA ILE A 787 31.10 15.30 29.74
C ILE A 787 30.24 15.99 30.82
N ASN A 788 30.30 17.32 30.91
CA ASN A 788 29.50 18.07 31.86
C ASN A 788 28.15 18.49 31.26
N LYS A 789 27.19 18.90 32.12
CA LYS A 789 25.84 19.29 31.70
C LYS A 789 25.80 20.43 30.66
N LYS A 790 26.70 21.41 30.78
CA LYS A 790 26.78 22.54 29.84
C LYS A 790 27.23 22.09 28.44
N GLU A 791 28.13 21.14 28.38
CA GLU A 791 28.57 20.55 27.13
C GLU A 791 27.49 19.67 26.52
N LEU A 792 26.78 18.88 27.34
CA LEU A 792 25.59 18.16 26.86
C LEU A 792 24.56 19.10 26.23
N GLU A 793 24.20 20.20 26.91
CA GLU A 793 23.28 21.20 26.39
C GLU A 793 23.78 21.90 25.12
N LYS A 794 25.10 22.06 24.95
CA LYS A 794 25.71 22.62 23.73
C LYS A 794 25.53 21.71 22.52
N TYR A 795 25.68 20.41 22.70
CA TYR A 795 25.64 19.43 21.61
C TYR A 795 24.24 18.80 21.42
N SER A 796 23.31 19.03 22.34
CA SER A 796 21.94 18.51 22.32
C SER A 796 20.82 19.55 22.53
N PRO A 797 21.02 20.85 22.25
CA PRO A 797 20.12 21.91 22.75
C PRO A 797 18.72 21.91 22.14
N LYS A 798 18.56 21.29 21.00
CA LYS A 798 17.29 21.23 20.23
C LYS A 798 17.10 19.88 19.54
N ASN A 799 17.83 18.88 19.98
CA ASN A 799 17.81 17.58 19.36
C ASN A 799 16.57 16.81 19.80
N THR A 800 16.14 15.88 19.00
CA THR A 800 15.04 15.00 19.33
C THR A 800 15.58 13.65 19.79
N ILE A 801 15.05 13.13 20.86
CA ILE A 801 15.16 11.72 21.21
C ILE A 801 14.14 10.89 20.43
N ALA A 802 13.45 11.52 19.49
CA ALA A 802 12.43 10.93 18.64
C ALA A 802 11.34 10.20 19.46
N ASN A 803 11.27 8.89 19.29
CA ASN A 803 10.32 8.04 20.01
C ASN A 803 10.94 7.38 21.24
N TYR A 804 12.28 7.55 21.45
CA TYR A 804 13.00 6.99 22.57
C TYR A 804 12.57 7.61 23.92
#